data_2d709dd638aab79475b5824958822112
#
_entry.id   2d709dd638aab79475b5824958822112
#
_cell.length_a   1.000
_cell.length_b   1.000
_cell.length_c   1.000
_cell.angle_alpha   90.00
_cell.angle_beta   90.00
_cell.angle_gamma   90.00
#
_symmetry.space_group_name_H-M   'P 1'
#
loop_
_entity.id
_entity.type
_entity.pdbx_description
1 polymer ?
#
loop_
_entity_poly.entity_id
_entity_poly.type
_entity_poly.pdbx_seq_one_letter_code
_entity_poly.pdbx_strand_id
1 'polypeptide(L)'
;MIMGSRIWMVASIVLMGLLACDDEKRLDELERPGVSRELADFRKANFKEVRYDLRFSIPEERVEPVIGQVTVAVTIEEDGPLILDFRNGEVRSLSLNGDTVPYRVADEHVVIDKEHVRKGENQVSLSFVSADQSLNRRDDLLYTLLVPDRARTVFPCFDQPNMKSRFSLTLELPRAWEAVSNGAIREIDSLSVEGRKRISFAETEPLSTYLFSFVAGRLERERFERNGREISIYHRETDPKKRAQCPDIADEVFDALAWQEAFTGIDYPFAKYDLIILPGFQFGGMEHTGATLYNDRRMFLDEHPTLDDRLERSALIAHETSHMWFGDYVTMDWFDDVWTKEVFANYFASRIVEPLYPEVDHRLNFISDYVPSAYAEDRTAGSNPIKQKLENLSDAGLVYGNIIYNKSPMVMEMLVRVLGEEAFRKGIREYLTTYAYGNATWEGLIRILDQYTDEDLEAWSRVWVHEKGMPELSASVSNGRLIVTQRDPWGRGLLWPQRLSYLVRTGDKTEVVDLEMTGSTDRTEVGLTLPVDSSTVVIPNRDGRGYGFFRVGEAESSALWQEMRRSDDALLKGSLLITLYENLCRSTISPQAFSDEILAYLPQERNALLYSMALGYLGKCQARYDLDARLAEAMLWRIVTSDPDPVRRSQAFRLYRSVAESDEATQRLYRIWKEQVEPADCPLSERDYINLSYTLALRLPDQSDAIVAEQRTRITNPDRLREYDFISPAVSPDAAKRDSVFAALLIAENRRVEPWASSALSFLNDRSREAESVKYIRPALEAMPEIQRTGDIFFPKSWAGALLGNHHSEAARQEVEAFFAAHPDFPVVLGNKIKQQADFGILPGK
;
A
#
# COMPACT_ATOMS: atom_id res chain seq x y z
N MET A 1 -57.25 -43.91 22.80
CA MET A 1 -55.86 -43.73 23.25
C MET A 1 -54.81 -44.08 22.15
N ILE A 2 -55.16 -44.08 20.83
CA ILE A 2 -54.26 -44.42 19.72
C ILE A 2 -54.02 -43.24 18.75
N MET A 3 -54.76 -42.16 18.89
CA MET A 3 -54.58 -40.98 18.03
C MET A 3 -53.52 -39.94 18.51
N GLY A 4 -53.21 -39.93 19.80
CA GLY A 4 -52.21 -39.00 20.39
C GLY A 4 -50.76 -39.33 20.08
N SER A 5 -50.40 -40.60 19.98
CA SER A 5 -49.01 -41.02 19.72
C SER A 5 -48.50 -40.76 18.27
N ARG A 6 -49.40 -40.77 17.27
CA ARG A 6 -49.04 -40.47 15.89
C ARG A 6 -48.78 -38.99 15.62
N ILE A 7 -49.47 -38.08 16.34
CA ILE A 7 -49.25 -36.62 16.22
C ILE A 7 -47.87 -36.22 16.80
N TRP A 8 -47.48 -36.80 17.93
CA TRP A 8 -46.18 -36.59 18.53
C TRP A 8 -45.01 -37.13 17.68
N MET A 9 -45.21 -38.29 17.02
CA MET A 9 -44.17 -38.86 16.15
C MET A 9 -44.00 -38.06 14.86
N VAL A 10 -45.07 -37.54 14.26
CA VAL A 10 -45.00 -36.68 13.09
C VAL A 10 -44.42 -35.30 13.43
N ALA A 11 -44.76 -34.69 14.59
CA ALA A 11 -44.20 -33.46 15.08
C ALA A 11 -42.69 -33.59 15.38
N SER A 12 -42.26 -34.75 15.95
CA SER A 12 -40.84 -35.01 16.20
C SER A 12 -40.06 -35.23 14.92
N ILE A 13 -40.62 -35.90 13.91
CA ILE A 13 -39.99 -36.11 12.59
C ILE A 13 -39.91 -34.79 11.81
N VAL A 14 -40.92 -33.95 11.85
CA VAL A 14 -40.91 -32.61 11.25
C VAL A 14 -39.92 -31.70 11.96
N LEU A 15 -39.83 -31.75 13.29
CA LEU A 15 -38.86 -30.96 14.07
C LEU A 15 -37.43 -31.45 13.84
N MET A 16 -37.18 -32.75 13.77
CA MET A 16 -35.89 -33.33 13.36
C MET A 16 -35.53 -32.97 11.90
N GLY A 17 -36.51 -32.98 10.99
CA GLY A 17 -36.29 -32.57 9.59
C GLY A 17 -35.97 -31.08 9.46
N LEU A 18 -36.59 -30.22 10.26
CA LEU A 18 -36.27 -28.77 10.30
C LEU A 18 -34.91 -28.50 10.93
N LEU A 19 -34.54 -29.18 12.01
CA LEU A 19 -33.22 -29.07 12.63
C LEU A 19 -32.12 -29.63 11.72
N ALA A 20 -32.36 -30.71 10.99
CA ALA A 20 -31.39 -31.22 10.02
C ALA A 20 -31.21 -30.30 8.81
N CYS A 21 -32.30 -29.66 8.32
CA CYS A 21 -32.22 -28.67 7.26
C CYS A 21 -31.48 -27.36 7.71
N ASP A 22 -31.63 -26.98 8.98
CA ASP A 22 -30.89 -25.81 9.53
C ASP A 22 -29.41 -26.16 9.75
N ASP A 23 -29.08 -27.38 10.20
CA ASP A 23 -27.70 -27.83 10.34
C ASP A 23 -27.02 -28.00 8.96
N GLU A 24 -27.71 -28.49 7.93
CA GLU A 24 -27.20 -28.64 6.57
C GLU A 24 -26.91 -27.25 5.94
N LYS A 25 -27.84 -26.29 6.07
CA LYS A 25 -27.65 -24.91 5.59
C LYS A 25 -26.50 -24.21 6.32
N ARG A 26 -26.35 -24.42 7.61
CA ARG A 26 -25.26 -23.86 8.39
C ARG A 26 -23.90 -24.43 7.98
N LEU A 27 -23.81 -25.70 7.65
CA LEU A 27 -22.60 -26.33 7.13
C LEU A 27 -22.26 -25.80 5.75
N ASP A 28 -23.21 -25.65 4.83
CA ASP A 28 -23.00 -25.03 3.52
C ASP A 28 -22.47 -23.58 3.61
N GLU A 29 -22.89 -22.84 4.64
CA GLU A 29 -22.41 -21.49 4.88
C GLU A 29 -20.98 -21.44 5.41
N LEU A 30 -20.58 -22.41 6.26
CA LEU A 30 -19.22 -22.52 6.79
C LEU A 30 -18.21 -23.01 5.73
N GLU A 31 -18.66 -23.74 4.72
CA GLU A 31 -17.80 -24.34 3.68
C GLU A 31 -17.74 -23.52 2.38
N ARG A 32 -18.26 -22.28 2.36
CA ARG A 32 -18.15 -21.40 1.19
C ARG A 32 -16.69 -21.11 0.85
N PRO A 33 -16.33 -20.97 -0.44
CA PRO A 33 -14.98 -20.61 -0.86
C PRO A 33 -14.47 -19.36 -0.13
N GLY A 34 -13.21 -19.37 0.27
CA GLY A 34 -12.62 -18.32 1.07
C GLY A 34 -12.89 -18.49 2.56
N VAL A 35 -12.55 -17.48 3.36
CA VAL A 35 -12.90 -17.46 4.79
C VAL A 35 -14.01 -16.44 5.00
N SER A 36 -15.24 -16.95 5.17
CA SER A 36 -16.40 -16.10 5.47
C SER A 36 -16.35 -15.59 6.91
N ARG A 37 -17.08 -14.51 7.20
CA ARG A 37 -17.24 -13.99 8.55
C ARG A 37 -17.85 -15.04 9.48
N GLU A 38 -18.82 -15.79 8.97
CA GLU A 38 -19.49 -16.86 9.70
C GLU A 38 -18.53 -17.99 10.10
N LEU A 39 -17.66 -18.43 9.17
CA LEU A 39 -16.62 -19.42 9.46
C LEU A 39 -15.63 -18.91 10.49
N ALA A 40 -15.19 -17.66 10.34
CA ALA A 40 -14.25 -17.03 11.27
C ALA A 40 -14.82 -16.91 12.68
N ASP A 41 -16.09 -16.50 12.82
CA ASP A 41 -16.77 -16.37 14.11
C ASP A 41 -17.01 -17.75 14.74
N PHE A 42 -17.38 -18.77 13.94
CA PHE A 42 -17.47 -20.15 14.41
C PHE A 42 -16.15 -20.65 15.00
N ARG A 43 -15.05 -20.47 14.29
CA ARG A 43 -13.71 -20.92 14.74
C ARG A 43 -13.27 -20.16 16.00
N LYS A 44 -13.40 -18.85 16.01
CA LYS A 44 -13.03 -17.99 17.17
C LYS A 44 -13.79 -18.37 18.43
N ALA A 45 -15.08 -18.72 18.31
CA ALA A 45 -15.89 -19.16 19.43
C ALA A 45 -15.41 -20.53 19.97
N ASN A 46 -15.08 -21.45 19.07
CA ASN A 46 -14.92 -22.86 19.40
C ASN A 46 -13.48 -23.37 19.53
N PHE A 47 -12.50 -22.70 18.87
CA PHE A 47 -11.12 -23.19 18.79
C PHE A 47 -10.19 -22.30 19.64
N LYS A 48 -9.39 -22.93 20.49
CA LYS A 48 -8.45 -22.25 21.41
C LYS A 48 -7.07 -22.88 21.34
N GLU A 49 -6.07 -22.14 21.80
CA GLU A 49 -4.68 -22.61 21.98
C GLU A 49 -4.08 -23.26 20.73
N VAL A 50 -4.30 -22.65 19.57
CA VAL A 50 -3.81 -23.19 18.30
C VAL A 50 -2.29 -23.09 18.20
N ARG A 51 -1.65 -24.20 17.79
CA ARG A 51 -0.21 -24.29 17.53
C ARG A 51 0.07 -25.02 16.24
N TYR A 52 1.07 -24.56 15.50
CA TYR A 52 1.53 -25.18 14.26
C TYR A 52 2.97 -25.69 14.41
N ASP A 53 3.23 -26.94 14.06
CA ASP A 53 4.57 -27.47 13.77
C ASP A 53 4.66 -27.70 12.27
N LEU A 54 5.44 -26.87 11.59
CA LEU A 54 5.58 -26.83 10.14
C LEU A 54 6.95 -27.34 9.71
N ARG A 55 6.96 -28.18 8.67
CA ARG A 55 8.19 -28.68 8.03
C ARG A 55 8.05 -28.56 6.53
N PHE A 56 9.06 -27.95 5.87
CA PHE A 56 9.11 -27.84 4.42
C PHE A 56 10.41 -28.40 3.88
N SER A 57 10.31 -29.18 2.80
CA SER A 57 11.44 -29.58 1.97
C SER A 57 11.46 -28.70 0.72
N ILE A 58 12.45 -27.82 0.64
CA ILE A 58 12.61 -26.85 -0.44
C ILE A 58 13.66 -27.41 -1.41
N PRO A 59 13.27 -27.79 -2.64
CA PRO A 59 14.22 -28.26 -3.67
C PRO A 59 15.02 -27.10 -4.24
N GLU A 60 16.20 -27.41 -4.80
CA GLU A 60 17.03 -26.41 -5.50
C GLU A 60 16.39 -26.01 -6.84
N GLU A 61 15.85 -26.98 -7.56
CA GLU A 61 15.22 -26.74 -8.86
C GLU A 61 13.81 -26.16 -8.66
N ARG A 62 13.55 -25.02 -9.28
CA ARG A 62 12.26 -24.31 -9.17
C ARG A 62 11.07 -25.13 -9.63
N VAL A 63 11.27 -26.00 -10.63
CA VAL A 63 10.18 -26.83 -11.19
C VAL A 63 9.74 -27.97 -10.27
N GLU A 64 10.55 -28.32 -9.29
CA GLU A 64 10.20 -29.32 -8.30
C GLU A 64 9.26 -28.74 -7.23
N PRO A 65 8.23 -29.47 -6.79
CA PRO A 65 7.27 -28.96 -5.83
C PRO A 65 7.86 -28.85 -4.42
N VAL A 66 7.41 -27.84 -3.65
CA VAL A 66 7.69 -27.75 -2.21
C VAL A 66 6.74 -28.70 -1.47
N ILE A 67 7.32 -29.67 -0.76
CA ILE A 67 6.58 -30.63 0.05
C ILE A 67 6.57 -30.16 1.48
N GLY A 68 5.36 -30.13 2.10
CA GLY A 68 5.16 -29.70 3.46
C GLY A 68 4.56 -30.80 4.34
N GLN A 69 4.78 -30.66 5.63
CA GLN A 69 4.08 -31.34 6.69
C GLN A 69 3.65 -30.30 7.71
N VAL A 70 2.43 -30.44 8.21
CA VAL A 70 1.94 -29.61 9.32
C VAL A 70 1.28 -30.48 10.37
N THR A 71 1.55 -30.18 11.62
CA THR A 71 0.78 -30.68 12.77
C THR A 71 0.12 -29.46 13.42
N VAL A 72 -1.22 -29.49 13.45
CA VAL A 72 -2.05 -28.44 14.07
C VAL A 72 -2.59 -29.02 15.37
N ALA A 73 -2.16 -28.45 16.50
CA ALA A 73 -2.77 -28.72 17.80
C ALA A 73 -3.83 -27.64 18.09
N VAL A 74 -5.02 -28.08 18.54
CA VAL A 74 -6.14 -27.17 18.82
C VAL A 74 -7.03 -27.73 19.92
N THR A 75 -7.47 -26.86 20.84
CA THR A 75 -8.47 -27.20 21.86
C THR A 75 -9.86 -26.80 21.33
N ILE A 76 -10.79 -27.76 21.30
CA ILE A 76 -12.17 -27.56 20.80
C ILE A 76 -13.14 -27.51 21.97
N GLU A 77 -13.94 -26.44 22.05
CA GLU A 77 -14.86 -26.22 23.16
C GLU A 77 -16.24 -26.85 22.96
N GLU A 78 -16.74 -26.83 21.70
CA GLU A 78 -18.07 -27.35 21.36
C GLU A 78 -18.01 -28.36 20.20
N ASP A 79 -18.99 -29.24 20.12
CA ASP A 79 -19.10 -30.22 19.03
C ASP A 79 -19.33 -29.53 17.69
N GLY A 80 -18.49 -29.79 16.72
CA GLY A 80 -18.57 -29.22 15.38
C GLY A 80 -17.54 -29.82 14.43
N PRO A 81 -17.62 -29.51 13.13
CA PRO A 81 -16.61 -29.94 12.18
C PRO A 81 -15.28 -29.23 12.43
N LEU A 82 -14.17 -29.86 12.05
CA LEU A 82 -12.87 -29.19 11.98
C LEU A 82 -12.60 -28.86 10.52
N ILE A 83 -12.58 -27.57 10.21
CA ILE A 83 -12.43 -27.05 8.86
C ILE A 83 -11.10 -26.27 8.83
N LEU A 84 -10.13 -26.73 8.05
CA LEU A 84 -8.88 -26.04 7.73
C LEU A 84 -8.97 -25.45 6.33
N ASP A 85 -8.35 -24.29 6.12
CA ASP A 85 -8.26 -23.66 4.80
C ASP A 85 -7.03 -24.20 4.07
N PHE A 86 -7.20 -24.61 2.81
CA PHE A 86 -6.09 -25.00 1.94
C PHE A 86 -6.47 -24.85 0.48
N ARG A 87 -5.85 -23.92 -0.22
CA ARG A 87 -6.19 -23.51 -1.59
C ARG A 87 -5.09 -23.87 -2.57
N ASN A 88 -5.46 -24.49 -3.68
CA ASN A 88 -4.59 -24.81 -4.82
C ASN A 88 -3.41 -25.75 -4.50
N GLY A 89 -3.29 -26.26 -3.28
CA GLY A 89 -2.34 -27.29 -2.92
C GLY A 89 -2.94 -28.70 -2.97
N GLU A 90 -2.14 -29.73 -2.70
CA GLU A 90 -2.55 -31.14 -2.71
C GLU A 90 -2.37 -31.74 -1.32
N VAL A 91 -3.44 -32.29 -0.71
CA VAL A 91 -3.36 -33.07 0.53
C VAL A 91 -2.99 -34.51 0.17
N ARG A 92 -1.84 -35.01 0.67
CA ARG A 92 -1.38 -36.38 0.43
C ARG A 92 -1.84 -37.36 1.49
N SER A 93 -1.87 -36.91 2.73
CA SER A 93 -2.34 -37.72 3.86
C SER A 93 -2.85 -36.84 4.98
N LEU A 94 -3.80 -37.38 5.77
CA LEU A 94 -4.33 -36.72 6.96
C LEU A 94 -4.56 -37.74 8.06
N SER A 95 -4.22 -37.38 9.29
CA SER A 95 -4.58 -38.12 10.50
C SER A 95 -5.08 -37.14 11.57
N LEU A 96 -6.03 -37.62 12.40
CA LEU A 96 -6.54 -36.90 13.56
C LEU A 96 -6.26 -37.73 14.80
N ASN A 97 -5.55 -37.19 15.78
CA ASN A 97 -5.13 -37.80 17.03
C ASN A 97 -4.35 -39.14 16.85
N GLY A 98 -3.63 -39.26 15.72
CA GLY A 98 -2.86 -40.41 15.32
C GLY A 98 -3.62 -41.43 14.47
N ASP A 99 -4.92 -41.30 14.33
CA ASP A 99 -5.76 -42.19 13.54
C ASP A 99 -6.03 -41.60 12.14
N THR A 100 -6.08 -42.46 11.11
CA THR A 100 -6.56 -42.06 9.78
C THR A 100 -8.07 -41.92 9.82
N VAL A 101 -8.57 -40.73 9.49
CA VAL A 101 -10.00 -40.42 9.48
C VAL A 101 -10.46 -40.03 8.08
N PRO A 102 -11.74 -40.24 7.73
CA PRO A 102 -12.30 -39.64 6.52
C PRO A 102 -12.23 -38.12 6.54
N TYR A 103 -11.94 -37.49 5.40
CA TYR A 103 -11.97 -36.05 5.20
C TYR A 103 -12.40 -35.71 3.78
N ARG A 104 -12.86 -34.48 3.58
CA ARG A 104 -13.19 -33.93 2.26
C ARG A 104 -12.29 -32.76 1.95
N VAL A 105 -11.92 -32.58 0.69
CA VAL A 105 -11.28 -31.34 0.19
C VAL A 105 -12.27 -30.72 -0.78
N ALA A 106 -12.87 -29.60 -0.41
CA ALA A 106 -13.88 -28.90 -1.19
C ALA A 106 -13.80 -27.40 -0.92
N ASP A 107 -14.02 -26.57 -1.95
CA ASP A 107 -14.20 -25.13 -1.83
C ASP A 107 -13.09 -24.42 -1.05
N GLU A 108 -11.83 -24.81 -1.26
CA GLU A 108 -10.63 -24.29 -0.59
C GLU A 108 -10.47 -24.75 0.87
N HIS A 109 -11.23 -25.76 1.32
CA HIS A 109 -11.20 -26.28 2.68
C HIS A 109 -10.85 -27.75 2.75
N VAL A 110 -10.24 -28.17 3.86
CA VAL A 110 -10.06 -29.54 4.30
C VAL A 110 -10.99 -29.76 5.49
N VAL A 111 -12.04 -30.55 5.31
CA VAL A 111 -13.13 -30.71 6.25
C VAL A 111 -13.07 -32.10 6.89
N ILE A 112 -13.05 -32.17 8.22
CA ILE A 112 -13.22 -33.35 9.04
C ILE A 112 -14.57 -33.24 9.75
N ASP A 113 -15.49 -34.19 9.48
CA ASP A 113 -16.83 -34.13 10.01
C ASP A 113 -16.86 -34.29 11.55
N LYS A 114 -17.87 -33.68 12.19
CA LYS A 114 -18.01 -33.58 13.65
C LYS A 114 -17.94 -34.90 14.39
N GLU A 115 -18.31 -36.01 13.75
CA GLU A 115 -18.31 -37.35 14.33
C GLU A 115 -16.91 -37.91 14.62
N HIS A 116 -15.87 -37.35 13.98
CA HIS A 116 -14.48 -37.73 14.19
C HIS A 116 -13.76 -36.76 15.15
N VAL A 117 -14.33 -35.59 15.39
CA VAL A 117 -13.75 -34.50 16.22
C VAL A 117 -14.21 -34.67 17.66
N ARG A 118 -13.34 -34.46 18.63
CA ARG A 118 -13.68 -34.57 20.05
C ARG A 118 -13.52 -33.20 20.75
N LYS A 119 -14.31 -32.99 21.82
CA LYS A 119 -14.06 -31.84 22.72
C LYS A 119 -12.70 -31.99 23.42
N GLY A 120 -12.05 -30.87 23.69
CA GLY A 120 -10.74 -30.81 24.29
C GLY A 120 -9.63 -30.83 23.22
N GLU A 121 -8.47 -31.33 23.58
CA GLU A 121 -7.29 -31.33 22.73
C GLU A 121 -7.46 -32.26 21.50
N ASN A 122 -7.17 -31.70 20.32
CA ASN A 122 -7.07 -32.42 19.07
C ASN A 122 -5.74 -32.09 18.37
N GLN A 123 -5.22 -33.05 17.62
CA GLN A 123 -4.01 -32.95 16.85
C GLN A 123 -4.26 -33.44 15.42
N VAL A 124 -4.24 -32.52 14.45
CA VAL A 124 -4.37 -32.85 13.02
C VAL A 124 -2.99 -32.83 12.39
N SER A 125 -2.59 -33.95 11.76
CA SER A 125 -1.33 -34.02 11.01
C SER A 125 -1.60 -34.24 9.54
N LEU A 126 -1.01 -33.40 8.68
CA LEU A 126 -1.15 -33.47 7.22
C LEU A 126 0.22 -33.51 6.55
N SER A 127 0.31 -34.26 5.45
CA SER A 127 1.36 -34.12 4.45
C SER A 127 0.75 -33.55 3.18
N PHE A 128 1.41 -32.60 2.56
CA PHE A 128 0.85 -31.83 1.44
C PHE A 128 1.92 -31.34 0.46
N VAL A 129 1.46 -30.88 -0.70
CA VAL A 129 2.23 -30.10 -1.66
C VAL A 129 1.71 -28.68 -1.61
N SER A 130 2.59 -27.71 -1.38
CA SER A 130 2.23 -26.30 -1.39
C SER A 130 1.92 -25.81 -2.81
N ALA A 131 0.99 -24.86 -2.93
CA ALA A 131 0.87 -24.08 -4.16
C ALA A 131 1.98 -23.02 -4.23
N ASP A 132 2.37 -22.66 -5.44
CA ASP A 132 3.46 -21.68 -5.68
C ASP A 132 3.04 -20.22 -5.54
N GLN A 133 1.75 -19.94 -5.40
CA GLN A 133 1.18 -18.60 -5.49
C GLN A 133 1.82 -17.60 -4.50
N SER A 134 2.06 -17.99 -3.27
CA SER A 134 2.58 -17.13 -2.21
C SER A 134 3.98 -17.52 -1.72
N LEU A 135 4.63 -18.45 -2.43
CA LEU A 135 6.01 -18.85 -2.16
C LEU A 135 7.05 -17.98 -2.90
N ASN A 136 6.65 -17.15 -3.84
CA ASN A 136 7.53 -16.22 -4.57
C ASN A 136 8.89 -16.83 -4.95
N ARG A 137 8.89 -17.96 -5.65
CA ARG A 137 10.09 -18.75 -5.99
C ARG A 137 10.82 -18.20 -7.22
N ARG A 138 12.12 -18.08 -7.08
CA ARG A 138 13.10 -17.88 -8.16
C ARG A 138 14.11 -19.02 -8.13
N ASP A 139 15.09 -19.03 -9.02
CA ASP A 139 16.06 -20.15 -9.11
C ASP A 139 16.90 -20.34 -7.82
N ASP A 140 17.21 -19.25 -7.13
CA ASP A 140 18.10 -19.26 -5.96
C ASP A 140 17.58 -18.42 -4.78
N LEU A 141 16.27 -18.15 -4.79
CA LEU A 141 15.57 -17.37 -3.75
C LEU A 141 14.11 -17.80 -3.65
N LEU A 142 13.63 -17.92 -2.44
CA LEU A 142 12.23 -18.12 -2.11
C LEU A 142 11.85 -17.27 -0.91
N TYR A 143 10.68 -16.63 -0.94
CA TYR A 143 10.10 -15.96 0.23
C TYR A 143 8.58 -16.12 0.25
N THR A 144 8.04 -16.20 1.46
CA THR A 144 6.58 -16.20 1.65
C THR A 144 6.04 -14.78 1.73
N LEU A 145 4.84 -14.55 1.17
CA LEU A 145 4.07 -13.33 1.31
C LEU A 145 2.60 -13.72 1.46
N LEU A 146 2.13 -13.77 2.72
CA LEU A 146 0.88 -14.44 3.08
C LEU A 146 -0.30 -13.49 3.35
N VAL A 147 -0.05 -12.19 3.38
CA VAL A 147 -1.10 -11.16 3.51
C VAL A 147 -2.00 -11.12 2.26
N PRO A 148 -3.32 -10.98 2.40
CA PRO A 148 -4.09 -10.91 3.64
C PRO A 148 -4.58 -12.31 4.14
N ASP A 149 -4.80 -13.28 3.26
CA ASP A 149 -5.46 -14.58 3.49
C ASP A 149 -4.81 -15.69 2.66
N ARG A 150 -3.48 -15.66 2.51
CA ARG A 150 -2.73 -16.51 1.59
C ARG A 150 -1.90 -17.59 2.25
N ALA A 151 -1.89 -17.68 3.59
CA ALA A 151 -1.24 -18.78 4.28
C ALA A 151 -1.81 -20.12 3.83
N ARG A 152 -3.10 -20.18 3.57
CA ARG A 152 -3.81 -21.34 3.02
C ARG A 152 -3.37 -21.79 1.62
N THR A 153 -2.56 -20.99 0.90
CA THR A 153 -1.94 -21.44 -0.36
C THR A 153 -0.60 -22.14 -0.13
N VAL A 154 -0.03 -21.99 1.07
CA VAL A 154 1.27 -22.56 1.42
C VAL A 154 1.13 -23.78 2.32
N PHE A 155 0.22 -23.73 3.31
CA PHE A 155 -0.02 -24.83 4.23
C PHE A 155 -1.47 -24.84 4.74
N PRO A 156 -2.03 -26.02 5.11
CA PRO A 156 -3.34 -26.08 5.76
C PRO A 156 -3.34 -25.37 7.11
N CYS A 157 -4.29 -24.43 7.30
CA CYS A 157 -4.36 -23.58 8.51
C CYS A 157 -5.75 -23.02 8.76
N PHE A 158 -5.92 -22.27 9.84
CA PHE A 158 -7.06 -21.40 10.09
C PHE A 158 -6.66 -20.00 9.66
N ASP A 159 -6.93 -19.64 8.40
CA ASP A 159 -6.36 -18.44 7.77
C ASP A 159 -7.19 -17.19 8.04
N GLN A 160 -7.20 -16.75 9.29
CA GLN A 160 -7.91 -15.56 9.76
C GLN A 160 -7.10 -14.79 10.81
N PRO A 161 -7.23 -13.44 10.88
CA PRO A 161 -6.35 -12.61 11.73
C PRO A 161 -6.59 -12.83 13.23
N ASN A 162 -7.81 -13.16 13.63
CA ASN A 162 -8.23 -13.28 15.03
C ASN A 162 -8.10 -14.68 15.63
N MET A 163 -7.24 -15.50 15.04
CA MET A 163 -6.79 -16.80 15.58
C MET A 163 -5.26 -16.82 15.71
N LYS A 164 -4.73 -15.94 16.57
CA LYS A 164 -3.29 -15.90 16.82
C LYS A 164 -2.80 -17.24 17.35
N SER A 165 -1.71 -17.71 16.77
CA SER A 165 -1.17 -19.05 17.00
C SER A 165 0.36 -18.99 17.17
N ARG A 166 0.94 -20.01 17.76
CA ARG A 166 2.40 -20.18 17.85
C ARG A 166 2.87 -21.10 16.74
N PHE A 167 4.00 -20.77 16.14
CA PHE A 167 4.56 -21.50 15.02
C PHE A 167 5.97 -22.02 15.35
N SER A 168 6.18 -23.32 15.14
CA SER A 168 7.49 -23.96 15.05
C SER A 168 7.77 -24.28 13.59
N LEU A 169 8.98 -24.01 13.10
CA LEU A 169 9.34 -24.21 11.70
C LEU A 169 10.63 -25.03 11.59
N THR A 170 10.64 -25.96 10.65
CA THR A 170 11.83 -26.70 10.21
C THR A 170 11.92 -26.64 8.69
N LEU A 171 13.05 -26.21 8.15
CA LEU A 171 13.32 -26.16 6.71
C LEU A 171 14.43 -27.14 6.34
N GLU A 172 14.20 -27.95 5.32
CA GLU A 172 15.21 -28.74 4.63
C GLU A 172 15.49 -28.07 3.27
N LEU A 173 16.74 -27.63 3.05
CA LEU A 173 17.10 -26.75 1.93
C LEU A 173 18.50 -27.07 1.41
N PRO A 174 18.89 -26.58 0.20
CA PRO A 174 20.24 -26.67 -0.32
C PRO A 174 21.26 -26.11 0.68
N ARG A 175 22.42 -26.80 0.86
CA ARG A 175 23.44 -26.42 1.85
C ARG A 175 23.95 -24.97 1.67
N ALA A 176 24.01 -24.51 0.44
CA ALA A 176 24.53 -23.19 0.10
C ALA A 176 23.53 -22.03 0.37
N TRP A 177 22.28 -22.33 0.72
CA TRP A 177 21.25 -21.33 0.98
C TRP A 177 21.24 -20.93 2.46
N GLU A 178 21.03 -19.68 2.75
CA GLU A 178 20.65 -19.19 4.08
C GLU A 178 19.12 -19.20 4.23
N ALA A 179 18.65 -19.22 5.49
CA ALA A 179 17.24 -19.08 5.77
C ALA A 179 16.98 -18.20 6.99
N VAL A 180 15.88 -17.45 6.93
CA VAL A 180 15.39 -16.57 7.99
C VAL A 180 13.89 -16.84 8.16
N SER A 181 13.42 -16.82 9.42
CA SER A 181 11.99 -16.93 9.75
C SER A 181 11.68 -16.04 10.96
N ASN A 182 10.42 -16.00 11.39
CA ASN A 182 9.99 -15.25 12.58
C ASN A 182 10.79 -15.64 13.85
N GLY A 183 10.95 -16.94 14.10
CA GLY A 183 11.73 -17.44 15.23
C GLY A 183 13.25 -17.39 14.99
N ALA A 184 14.04 -17.33 16.05
CA ALA A 184 15.49 -17.45 15.96
C ALA A 184 15.91 -18.87 15.54
N ILE A 185 17.04 -19.00 14.86
CA ILE A 185 17.62 -20.32 14.55
C ILE A 185 17.98 -21.03 15.85
N ARG A 186 17.40 -22.19 16.08
CA ARG A 186 17.67 -23.06 17.23
C ARG A 186 18.75 -24.07 16.91
N GLU A 187 18.74 -24.66 15.72
CA GLU A 187 19.65 -25.72 15.33
C GLU A 187 19.86 -25.76 13.82
N ILE A 188 21.09 -26.07 13.40
CA ILE A 188 21.45 -26.36 12.01
C ILE A 188 22.09 -27.76 12.00
N ASP A 189 21.44 -28.68 11.27
CA ASP A 189 21.95 -30.04 11.08
C ASP A 189 22.35 -30.27 9.62
N SER A 190 23.58 -30.79 9.42
CA SER A 190 24.07 -31.22 8.10
C SER A 190 23.50 -32.58 7.80
N LEU A 191 22.46 -32.65 6.99
CA LEU A 191 21.82 -33.90 6.61
C LEU A 191 22.79 -34.90 5.97
N SER A 192 22.52 -36.19 6.16
CA SER A 192 23.24 -37.29 5.50
C SER A 192 23.09 -37.27 3.96
N VAL A 193 22.10 -36.55 3.43
CA VAL A 193 21.94 -36.33 1.99
C VAL A 193 22.93 -35.26 1.54
N GLU A 194 23.76 -35.60 0.58
CA GLU A 194 24.76 -34.70 0.01
C GLU A 194 24.11 -33.43 -0.56
N GLY A 195 24.71 -32.25 -0.24
CA GLY A 195 24.26 -30.94 -0.73
C GLY A 195 23.08 -30.32 0.03
N ARG A 196 22.55 -30.97 1.11
CA ARG A 196 21.42 -30.42 1.89
C ARG A 196 21.77 -30.13 3.34
N LYS A 197 20.96 -29.26 3.98
CA LYS A 197 20.97 -28.98 5.42
C LYS A 197 19.53 -28.83 5.95
N ARG A 198 19.37 -29.04 7.27
CA ARG A 198 18.13 -28.79 8.00
C ARG A 198 18.35 -27.63 8.97
N ILE A 199 17.42 -26.65 8.98
CA ILE A 199 17.41 -25.55 9.92
C ILE A 199 16.10 -25.61 10.70
N SER A 200 16.20 -25.69 12.04
CA SER A 200 15.06 -25.61 12.94
C SER A 200 15.03 -24.24 13.63
N PHE A 201 13.86 -23.63 13.71
CA PHE A 201 13.64 -22.34 14.34
C PHE A 201 12.93 -22.50 15.69
N ALA A 202 13.13 -21.53 16.58
CA ALA A 202 12.42 -21.47 17.86
C ALA A 202 10.92 -21.18 17.61
N GLU A 203 10.07 -21.65 18.52
CA GLU A 203 8.64 -21.32 18.50
C GLU A 203 8.45 -19.81 18.66
N THR A 204 7.52 -19.27 17.91
CA THR A 204 7.18 -17.84 17.91
C THR A 204 6.32 -17.45 19.12
N GLU A 205 6.25 -16.15 19.41
CA GLU A 205 5.12 -15.56 20.14
C GLU A 205 3.82 -15.75 19.34
N PRO A 206 2.64 -15.53 19.96
CA PRO A 206 1.39 -15.62 19.25
C PRO A 206 1.29 -14.60 18.10
N LEU A 207 1.09 -15.07 16.87
CA LEU A 207 0.92 -14.22 15.67
C LEU A 207 -0.17 -14.77 14.76
N SER A 208 -0.74 -13.91 13.94
CA SER A 208 -1.71 -14.27 12.90
C SER A 208 -1.01 -14.98 11.74
N THR A 209 -1.73 -15.83 11.02
CA THR A 209 -1.19 -16.60 9.88
C THR A 209 -0.53 -15.76 8.82
N TYR A 210 -1.08 -14.57 8.51
CA TYR A 210 -0.53 -13.67 7.49
C TYR A 210 0.87 -13.09 7.86
N LEU A 211 1.24 -13.11 9.15
CA LEU A 211 2.54 -12.67 9.67
C LEU A 211 3.59 -13.79 9.71
N PHE A 212 3.17 -15.05 9.53
CA PHE A 212 4.11 -16.15 9.44
C PHE A 212 4.96 -16.02 8.18
N SER A 213 6.28 -16.12 8.33
CA SER A 213 7.20 -15.90 7.22
C SER A 213 8.43 -16.78 7.29
N PHE A 214 8.93 -17.15 6.12
CA PHE A 214 10.30 -17.59 5.93
C PHE A 214 10.83 -17.15 4.58
N VAL A 215 12.14 -16.90 4.57
CA VAL A 215 12.93 -16.61 3.37
C VAL A 215 14.04 -17.63 3.30
N ALA A 216 14.35 -18.17 2.13
CA ALA A 216 15.46 -19.07 1.90
C ALA A 216 16.12 -18.78 0.56
N GLY A 217 17.45 -18.76 0.50
CA GLY A 217 18.16 -18.50 -0.74
C GLY A 217 19.63 -18.16 -0.56
N ARG A 218 20.26 -17.73 -1.66
CA ARG A 218 21.63 -17.21 -1.64
C ARG A 218 21.59 -15.76 -1.16
N LEU A 219 21.82 -15.55 0.13
CA LEU A 219 21.79 -14.28 0.82
C LEU A 219 23.13 -14.00 1.48
N GLU A 220 23.56 -12.75 1.43
CA GLU A 220 24.63 -12.21 2.28
C GLU A 220 24.02 -11.77 3.61
N ARG A 221 24.76 -11.90 4.70
CA ARG A 221 24.31 -11.51 6.03
C ARG A 221 25.29 -10.56 6.69
N GLU A 222 24.81 -9.42 7.17
CA GLU A 222 25.57 -8.47 8.00
C GLU A 222 24.90 -8.34 9.37
N ARG A 223 25.72 -8.23 10.44
CA ARG A 223 25.25 -8.18 11.84
C ARG A 223 25.62 -6.87 12.49
N PHE A 224 24.69 -6.33 13.24
CA PHE A 224 24.83 -5.08 13.96
C PHE A 224 24.33 -5.25 15.39
N GLU A 225 25.02 -4.60 16.34
CA GLU A 225 24.64 -4.64 17.76
C GLU A 225 24.64 -3.23 18.35
N ARG A 226 23.58 -2.89 19.07
CA ARG A 226 23.49 -1.64 19.84
C ARG A 226 22.74 -1.88 21.15
N ASN A 227 23.36 -1.50 22.28
CA ASN A 227 22.80 -1.64 23.63
C ASN A 227 22.36 -3.08 23.99
N GLY A 228 23.08 -4.10 23.53
CA GLY A 228 22.79 -5.51 23.78
C GLY A 228 21.70 -6.12 22.90
N ARG A 229 21.17 -5.35 21.93
CA ARG A 229 20.25 -5.85 20.92
C ARG A 229 21.01 -6.09 19.62
N GLU A 230 20.95 -7.33 19.12
CA GLU A 230 21.49 -7.70 17.81
C GLU A 230 20.38 -7.65 16.75
N ILE A 231 20.71 -7.15 15.56
CA ILE A 231 19.91 -7.27 14.34
C ILE A 231 20.78 -7.83 13.21
N SER A 232 20.16 -8.53 12.26
CA SER A 232 20.83 -8.97 11.04
C SER A 232 20.13 -8.39 9.82
N ILE A 233 20.94 -7.95 8.84
CA ILE A 233 20.47 -7.52 7.53
C ILE A 233 20.89 -8.59 6.52
N TYR A 234 19.91 -9.17 5.83
CA TYR A 234 20.11 -10.13 4.75
C TYR A 234 19.79 -9.46 3.41
N HIS A 235 20.66 -9.61 2.41
CA HIS A 235 20.51 -8.96 1.12
C HIS A 235 21.17 -9.72 -0.02
N ARG A 236 20.97 -9.26 -1.25
CA ARG A 236 21.60 -9.76 -2.49
C ARG A 236 22.32 -8.64 -3.26
N GLU A 237 22.53 -7.48 -2.64
CA GLU A 237 23.18 -6.35 -3.30
C GLU A 237 24.67 -6.64 -3.52
N THR A 238 25.15 -6.37 -4.72
CA THR A 238 26.54 -6.60 -5.15
C THR A 238 27.36 -5.32 -5.27
N ASP A 239 26.70 -4.16 -5.33
CA ASP A 239 27.38 -2.86 -5.38
C ASP A 239 27.96 -2.51 -4.00
N PRO A 240 29.31 -2.36 -3.89
CA PRO A 240 29.96 -2.03 -2.62
C PRO A 240 29.48 -0.70 -2.00
N LYS A 241 29.12 0.30 -2.82
CA LYS A 241 28.61 1.60 -2.33
C LYS A 241 27.24 1.45 -1.68
N LYS A 242 26.37 0.62 -2.25
CA LYS A 242 25.06 0.32 -1.69
C LYS A 242 25.18 -0.53 -0.44
N ARG A 243 26.01 -1.57 -0.44
CA ARG A 243 26.30 -2.38 0.76
C ARG A 243 26.83 -1.56 1.93
N ALA A 244 27.66 -0.55 1.66
CA ALA A 244 28.17 0.36 2.67
C ALA A 244 27.10 1.16 3.43
N GLN A 245 25.84 1.10 3.03
CA GLN A 245 24.69 1.74 3.70
C GLN A 245 24.06 0.83 4.79
N CYS A 246 24.45 -0.45 4.90
CA CYS A 246 23.86 -1.35 5.90
C CYS A 246 24.02 -0.86 7.35
N PRO A 247 25.15 -0.24 7.78
CA PRO A 247 25.24 0.36 9.11
C PRO A 247 24.20 1.48 9.34
N ASP A 248 24.00 2.37 8.38
CA ASP A 248 23.00 3.46 8.48
C ASP A 248 21.58 2.90 8.60
N ILE A 249 21.25 1.88 7.79
CA ILE A 249 19.96 1.17 7.86
C ILE A 249 19.75 0.55 9.24
N ALA A 250 20.80 -0.08 9.81
CA ALA A 250 20.73 -0.66 11.14
C ALA A 250 20.51 0.40 12.23
N ASP A 251 21.19 1.55 12.12
CA ASP A 251 21.05 2.66 13.06
C ASP A 251 19.62 3.24 13.01
N GLU A 252 19.03 3.41 11.83
CA GLU A 252 17.64 3.84 11.69
C GLU A 252 16.64 2.88 12.35
N VAL A 253 16.89 1.55 12.27
CA VAL A 253 16.07 0.55 12.96
C VAL A 253 16.21 0.67 14.48
N PHE A 254 17.41 0.78 14.99
CA PHE A 254 17.63 0.93 16.44
C PHE A 254 16.99 2.20 17.00
N ASP A 255 17.03 3.30 16.25
CA ASP A 255 16.41 4.56 16.64
C ASP A 255 14.89 4.46 16.64
N ALA A 256 14.31 3.82 15.62
CA ALA A 256 12.87 3.57 15.54
C ALA A 256 12.36 2.70 16.70
N LEU A 257 13.06 1.61 17.01
CA LEU A 257 12.75 0.74 18.16
C LEU A 257 12.79 1.51 19.48
N ALA A 258 13.87 2.27 19.71
CA ALA A 258 14.04 3.04 20.95
C ALA A 258 12.95 4.12 21.12
N TRP A 259 12.59 4.81 20.04
CA TRP A 259 11.51 5.80 20.07
C TRP A 259 10.17 5.15 20.43
N GLN A 260 9.85 4.02 19.78
CA GLN A 260 8.58 3.33 19.96
C GLN A 260 8.45 2.75 21.38
N GLU A 261 9.50 2.15 21.91
CA GLU A 261 9.57 1.69 23.31
C GLU A 261 9.34 2.83 24.31
N ALA A 262 9.96 3.98 24.08
CA ALA A 262 9.78 5.16 24.93
C ALA A 262 8.35 5.73 24.86
N PHE A 263 7.75 5.77 23.67
CA PHE A 263 6.39 6.28 23.48
C PHE A 263 5.35 5.35 24.13
N THR A 264 5.42 4.05 23.82
CA THR A 264 4.44 3.06 24.28
C THR A 264 4.65 2.66 25.74
N GLY A 265 5.88 2.70 26.23
CA GLY A 265 6.26 2.16 27.54
C GLY A 265 6.28 0.63 27.57
N ILE A 266 6.33 -0.01 26.40
CA ILE A 266 6.37 -1.46 26.20
C ILE A 266 7.63 -1.78 25.40
N ASP A 267 8.51 -2.61 25.95
CA ASP A 267 9.71 -3.09 25.26
C ASP A 267 9.29 -3.86 23.98
N TYR A 268 10.21 -3.94 23.00
CA TYR A 268 9.98 -4.72 21.79
C TYR A 268 9.46 -6.13 22.10
N PRO A 269 8.26 -6.52 21.66
CA PRO A 269 7.54 -7.67 22.21
C PRO A 269 7.89 -9.02 21.58
N PHE A 270 8.90 -9.08 20.69
CA PHE A 270 9.31 -10.31 19.99
C PHE A 270 10.78 -10.66 20.23
N ALA A 271 11.15 -11.92 19.94
CA ALA A 271 12.47 -12.44 20.31
C ALA A 271 13.63 -11.84 19.51
N LYS A 272 13.43 -11.42 18.27
CA LYS A 272 14.47 -10.86 17.40
C LYS A 272 13.90 -9.90 16.37
N TYR A 273 14.77 -9.07 15.79
CA TYR A 273 14.42 -8.18 14.67
C TYR A 273 15.48 -8.35 13.57
N ASP A 274 15.15 -9.04 12.49
CA ASP A 274 16.00 -9.19 11.30
C ASP A 274 15.33 -8.55 10.10
N LEU A 275 16.13 -7.99 9.20
CA LEU A 275 15.69 -7.39 7.95
C LEU A 275 16.14 -8.24 6.77
N ILE A 276 15.27 -8.41 5.78
CA ILE A 276 15.59 -9.08 4.54
C ILE A 276 15.28 -8.15 3.37
N ILE A 277 16.31 -7.66 2.68
CA ILE A 277 16.20 -6.72 1.56
C ILE A 277 16.21 -7.52 0.26
N LEU A 278 15.05 -7.53 -0.42
CA LEU A 278 14.78 -8.40 -1.56
C LEU A 278 14.72 -7.62 -2.89
N PRO A 279 15.42 -8.08 -3.94
CA PRO A 279 15.30 -7.48 -5.26
C PRO A 279 13.90 -7.72 -5.85
N GLY A 280 13.26 -6.63 -6.31
CA GLY A 280 11.94 -6.70 -6.94
C GLY A 280 10.83 -7.21 -6.01
N PHE A 281 10.93 -6.94 -4.72
CA PHE A 281 9.86 -7.17 -3.77
C PHE A 281 8.64 -6.32 -4.13
N GLN A 282 7.43 -6.87 -4.00
CA GLN A 282 6.20 -6.24 -4.51
C GLN A 282 5.79 -5.01 -3.71
N PHE A 283 6.07 -5.01 -2.38
CA PHE A 283 5.74 -3.92 -1.47
C PHE A 283 6.96 -3.05 -1.15
N GLY A 284 6.77 -1.94 -0.45
CA GLY A 284 7.87 -1.19 0.16
C GLY A 284 8.52 -2.01 1.27
N GLY A 285 7.70 -2.48 2.20
CA GLY A 285 8.05 -3.37 3.30
C GLY A 285 6.93 -4.35 3.62
N MET A 286 7.20 -5.26 4.55
CA MET A 286 6.21 -6.16 5.14
C MET A 286 6.66 -6.54 6.56
N GLU A 287 5.79 -6.31 7.51
CA GLU A 287 6.03 -6.30 8.96
C GLU A 287 6.20 -7.68 9.61
N HIS A 288 6.62 -8.70 8.91
CA HIS A 288 6.79 -10.02 9.52
C HIS A 288 7.69 -9.96 10.76
N THR A 289 7.15 -10.34 11.91
CA THR A 289 7.90 -10.32 13.18
C THR A 289 9.20 -11.11 13.07
N GLY A 290 10.32 -10.48 13.45
CA GLY A 290 11.64 -11.10 13.38
C GLY A 290 12.18 -11.40 11.98
N ALA A 291 11.43 -11.10 10.91
CA ALA A 291 11.80 -11.37 9.52
C ALA A 291 11.19 -10.34 8.57
N THR A 292 11.37 -9.06 8.88
CA THR A 292 10.78 -7.94 8.15
C THR A 292 11.36 -7.83 6.74
N LEU A 293 10.49 -7.83 5.72
CA LEU A 293 10.90 -7.77 4.32
C LEU A 293 10.92 -6.33 3.82
N TYR A 294 11.87 -6.01 2.94
CA TYR A 294 12.00 -4.68 2.32
C TYR A 294 12.35 -4.77 0.84
N ASN A 295 11.90 -3.79 0.09
CA ASN A 295 12.27 -3.61 -1.31
C ASN A 295 13.68 -2.99 -1.43
N ASP A 296 14.55 -3.60 -2.24
CA ASP A 296 15.94 -3.19 -2.44
C ASP A 296 16.08 -1.74 -2.93
N ARG A 297 15.14 -1.26 -3.76
CA ARG A 297 15.16 0.09 -4.32
C ARG A 297 14.84 1.18 -3.30
N ARG A 298 14.09 0.82 -2.25
CA ARG A 298 13.75 1.72 -1.16
C ARG A 298 14.84 1.80 -0.10
N MET A 299 15.57 0.71 0.08
CA MET A 299 16.58 0.58 1.14
C MET A 299 17.97 1.02 0.70
N PHE A 300 18.38 0.64 -0.51
CA PHE A 300 19.69 1.00 -1.06
C PHE A 300 19.60 2.21 -1.99
N LEU A 301 19.84 3.39 -1.42
CA LEU A 301 19.75 4.65 -2.12
C LEU A 301 20.88 4.82 -3.14
N ASP A 302 20.64 5.63 -4.18
CA ASP A 302 21.67 5.99 -5.17
C ASP A 302 22.74 6.92 -4.57
N GLU A 303 23.82 7.19 -5.31
CA GLU A 303 25.00 7.92 -4.81
C GLU A 303 24.69 9.35 -4.34
N HIS A 304 23.71 10.00 -4.94
CA HIS A 304 23.24 11.34 -4.58
C HIS A 304 21.74 11.34 -4.28
N PRO A 305 21.32 10.74 -3.14
CA PRO A 305 19.93 10.67 -2.79
C PRO A 305 19.37 12.06 -2.49
N THR A 306 18.15 12.28 -2.91
CA THR A 306 17.40 13.48 -2.54
C THR A 306 17.06 13.47 -1.05
N LEU A 307 16.57 14.59 -0.53
CA LEU A 307 16.00 14.62 0.82
C LEU A 307 14.81 13.66 0.93
N ASP A 308 13.94 13.65 -0.09
CA ASP A 308 12.78 12.76 -0.15
C ASP A 308 13.20 11.28 -0.13
N ASP A 309 14.23 10.87 -0.91
CA ASP A 309 14.73 9.49 -0.91
C ASP A 309 15.18 9.05 0.50
N ARG A 310 15.83 9.95 1.26
CA ARG A 310 16.27 9.66 2.64
C ARG A 310 15.09 9.60 3.62
N LEU A 311 14.18 10.58 3.54
CA LEU A 311 12.99 10.61 4.38
C LEU A 311 12.10 9.39 4.13
N GLU A 312 11.90 9.01 2.85
CA GLU A 312 11.14 7.82 2.48
C GLU A 312 11.74 6.52 3.02
N ARG A 313 13.09 6.36 3.00
CA ARG A 313 13.76 5.18 3.59
C ARG A 313 13.53 5.13 5.09
N SER A 314 13.82 6.22 5.80
CA SER A 314 13.65 6.27 7.25
C SER A 314 12.19 6.10 7.66
N ALA A 315 11.24 6.70 6.90
CA ALA A 315 9.82 6.53 7.13
C ALA A 315 9.35 5.08 6.89
N LEU A 316 9.87 4.40 5.86
CA LEU A 316 9.56 3.00 5.62
C LEU A 316 10.06 2.11 6.76
N ILE A 317 11.31 2.29 7.21
CA ILE A 317 11.86 1.54 8.36
C ILE A 317 11.02 1.81 9.62
N ALA A 318 10.67 3.05 9.89
CA ALA A 318 9.84 3.44 11.03
C ALA A 318 8.41 2.87 10.95
N HIS A 319 7.83 2.80 9.74
CA HIS A 319 6.53 2.19 9.47
C HIS A 319 6.51 0.71 9.84
N GLU A 320 7.44 -0.08 9.28
CA GLU A 320 7.53 -1.52 9.56
C GLU A 320 7.88 -1.78 11.03
N THR A 321 8.69 -0.92 11.64
CA THR A 321 9.00 -1.03 13.08
C THR A 321 7.78 -0.74 13.94
N SER A 322 6.95 0.25 13.59
CA SER A 322 5.74 0.58 14.34
C SER A 322 4.69 -0.53 14.30
N HIS A 323 4.63 -1.28 13.22
CA HIS A 323 3.77 -2.46 13.11
C HIS A 323 4.01 -3.50 14.19
N MET A 324 5.22 -3.59 14.73
CA MET A 324 5.54 -4.54 15.81
C MET A 324 4.61 -4.38 17.03
N TRP A 325 4.16 -3.15 17.31
CA TRP A 325 3.14 -2.88 18.35
C TRP A 325 1.72 -2.81 17.77
N PHE A 326 1.58 -2.22 16.56
CA PHE A 326 0.29 -1.94 15.92
C PHE A 326 0.11 -2.77 14.64
N GLY A 327 -0.40 -3.97 14.78
CA GLY A 327 -0.54 -4.97 13.73
C GLY A 327 -0.10 -6.34 14.22
N ASP A 328 1.03 -6.41 14.92
CA ASP A 328 1.65 -7.65 15.37
C ASP A 328 1.38 -7.96 16.84
N TYR A 329 1.76 -7.05 17.76
CA TYR A 329 1.45 -7.23 19.19
C TYR A 329 -0.06 -7.12 19.45
N VAL A 330 -0.71 -6.08 18.92
CA VAL A 330 -2.16 -5.96 18.85
C VAL A 330 -2.60 -5.97 17.39
N THR A 331 -3.32 -7.00 16.98
CA THR A 331 -3.79 -7.19 15.60
C THR A 331 -5.28 -6.84 15.50
N MET A 332 -5.73 -6.38 14.33
CA MET A 332 -7.17 -6.21 14.07
C MET A 332 -7.94 -7.53 14.26
N ASP A 333 -9.19 -7.42 14.68
CA ASP A 333 -10.07 -8.59 14.82
C ASP A 333 -10.49 -9.15 13.44
N TRP A 334 -10.70 -8.27 12.48
CA TRP A 334 -11.05 -8.61 11.12
C TRP A 334 -10.41 -7.62 10.15
N PHE A 335 -10.27 -7.99 8.87
CA PHE A 335 -9.60 -7.14 7.88
C PHE A 335 -10.39 -5.88 7.47
N ASP A 336 -11.65 -5.71 7.90
CA ASP A 336 -12.35 -4.43 7.78
C ASP A 336 -11.71 -3.33 8.65
N ASP A 337 -11.00 -3.72 9.70
CA ASP A 337 -10.19 -2.85 10.57
C ASP A 337 -8.68 -2.88 10.25
N VAL A 338 -8.24 -3.44 9.11
CA VAL A 338 -6.81 -3.48 8.73
C VAL A 338 -6.19 -2.09 8.66
N TRP A 339 -6.97 -1.09 8.32
CA TRP A 339 -6.55 0.30 8.28
C TRP A 339 -6.00 0.81 9.62
N THR A 340 -6.41 0.22 10.75
CA THR A 340 -5.94 0.63 12.08
C THR A 340 -4.44 0.39 12.25
N LYS A 341 -3.92 -0.74 11.77
CA LYS A 341 -2.49 -1.00 11.81
C LYS A 341 -1.73 -0.06 10.88
N GLU A 342 -2.23 0.20 9.69
CA GLU A 342 -1.60 1.06 8.69
C GLU A 342 -1.59 2.54 9.12
N VAL A 343 -2.68 3.02 9.72
CA VAL A 343 -2.73 4.40 10.20
C VAL A 343 -1.75 4.65 11.34
N PHE A 344 -1.62 3.71 12.27
CA PHE A 344 -0.65 3.83 13.35
C PHE A 344 0.78 3.75 12.83
N ALA A 345 1.07 2.81 11.92
CA ALA A 345 2.37 2.68 11.33
C ALA A 345 2.80 3.97 10.61
N ASN A 346 1.94 4.55 9.78
CA ASN A 346 2.23 5.81 9.08
C ASN A 346 2.32 7.02 10.02
N TYR A 347 1.38 7.13 10.97
CA TYR A 347 1.38 8.24 11.91
C TYR A 347 2.63 8.23 12.79
N PHE A 348 3.02 7.07 13.34
CA PHE A 348 4.23 6.98 14.16
C PHE A 348 5.50 7.06 13.32
N ALA A 349 5.52 6.57 12.09
CA ALA A 349 6.65 6.76 11.19
C ALA A 349 7.00 8.24 11.03
N SER A 350 6.01 9.11 10.80
CA SER A 350 6.26 10.55 10.72
C SER A 350 6.86 11.13 12.01
N ARG A 351 6.43 10.64 13.19
CA ARG A 351 6.93 11.08 14.51
C ARG A 351 8.32 10.55 14.84
N ILE A 352 8.64 9.32 14.40
CA ILE A 352 9.95 8.70 14.58
C ILE A 352 11.01 9.42 13.72
N VAL A 353 10.63 9.84 12.52
CA VAL A 353 11.54 10.52 11.59
C VAL A 353 11.87 11.96 12.03
N GLU A 354 10.99 12.64 12.76
CA GLU A 354 11.21 14.02 13.24
C GLU A 354 12.58 14.24 13.91
N PRO A 355 13.00 13.47 14.93
CA PRO A 355 14.28 13.68 15.58
C PRO A 355 15.49 13.29 14.72
N LEU A 356 15.31 12.49 13.66
CA LEU A 356 16.40 12.10 12.76
C LEU A 356 16.77 13.22 11.78
N TYR A 357 15.83 14.10 11.46
CA TYR A 357 16.00 15.20 10.50
C TYR A 357 15.48 16.53 11.08
N PRO A 358 16.11 17.07 12.13
CA PRO A 358 15.62 18.27 12.83
C PRO A 358 15.60 19.55 11.98
N GLU A 359 16.27 19.56 10.82
CA GLU A 359 16.28 20.68 9.86
C GLU A 359 15.05 20.68 8.93
N VAL A 360 14.26 19.62 8.91
CA VAL A 360 13.10 19.46 8.02
C VAL A 360 11.86 20.06 8.67
N ASP A 361 11.05 20.76 7.87
CA ASP A 361 9.68 21.07 8.26
C ASP A 361 8.82 19.79 8.15
N HIS A 362 8.73 19.05 9.24
CA HIS A 362 8.01 17.76 9.30
C HIS A 362 6.52 17.90 9.09
N ARG A 363 5.94 19.09 9.35
CA ARG A 363 4.55 19.32 9.02
C ARG A 363 4.33 19.45 7.52
N LEU A 364 5.21 20.17 6.85
CA LEU A 364 5.22 20.23 5.39
C LEU A 364 5.43 18.84 4.79
N ASN A 365 6.42 18.09 5.32
CA ASN A 365 6.65 16.71 4.87
C ASN A 365 5.39 15.84 5.02
N PHE A 366 4.71 15.90 6.17
CA PHE A 366 3.50 15.14 6.42
C PHE A 366 2.38 15.44 5.40
N ILE A 367 2.12 16.72 5.11
CA ILE A 367 1.08 17.05 4.12
C ILE A 367 1.50 16.71 2.68
N SER A 368 2.79 16.81 2.35
CA SER A 368 3.28 16.44 1.01
C SER A 368 3.19 14.94 0.74
N ASP A 369 3.40 14.10 1.75
CA ASP A 369 3.38 12.66 1.63
C ASP A 369 1.95 12.11 1.56
N TYR A 370 1.05 12.63 2.40
CA TYR A 370 -0.26 12.01 2.57
C TYR A 370 -1.38 12.67 1.76
N VAL A 371 -1.46 14.02 1.73
CA VAL A 371 -2.65 14.69 1.19
C VAL A 371 -2.85 14.49 -0.32
N PRO A 372 -1.83 14.63 -1.19
CA PRO A 372 -2.02 14.48 -2.64
C PRO A 372 -2.50 13.09 -3.06
N SER A 373 -1.98 12.04 -2.39
CA SER A 373 -2.35 10.65 -2.66
C SER A 373 -3.74 10.32 -2.13
N ALA A 374 -4.11 10.84 -0.95
CA ALA A 374 -5.46 10.72 -0.40
C ALA A 374 -6.49 11.37 -1.34
N TYR A 375 -6.24 12.60 -1.76
CA TYR A 375 -7.13 13.34 -2.66
C TYR A 375 -7.27 12.66 -4.04
N ALA A 376 -6.20 12.02 -4.52
CA ALA A 376 -6.24 11.32 -5.80
C ALA A 376 -7.30 10.20 -5.86
N GLU A 377 -7.63 9.57 -4.74
CA GLU A 377 -8.73 8.59 -4.65
C GLU A 377 -10.04 9.22 -4.14
N ASP A 378 -9.96 10.09 -3.14
CA ASP A 378 -11.15 10.58 -2.42
C ASP A 378 -12.02 11.54 -3.27
N ARG A 379 -11.41 12.19 -4.29
CA ARG A 379 -12.17 13.01 -5.26
C ARG A 379 -12.91 12.21 -6.33
N THR A 380 -12.62 10.91 -6.49
CA THR A 380 -13.12 10.09 -7.60
C THR A 380 -14.44 9.39 -7.28
N ALA A 381 -15.15 8.94 -8.33
CA ALA A 381 -16.32 8.09 -8.17
C ALA A 381 -16.05 6.75 -7.50
N GLY A 382 -14.76 6.33 -7.45
CA GLY A 382 -14.29 5.13 -6.76
C GLY A 382 -13.89 5.35 -5.30
N SER A 383 -14.15 6.52 -4.70
CA SER A 383 -13.86 6.78 -3.28
C SER A 383 -14.55 5.77 -2.36
N ASN A 384 -13.84 5.36 -1.30
CA ASN A 384 -14.30 4.43 -0.28
C ASN A 384 -14.25 5.09 1.11
N PRO A 385 -15.02 4.58 2.09
CA PRO A 385 -14.76 4.90 3.50
C PRO A 385 -13.41 4.32 3.96
N ILE A 386 -12.89 4.82 5.07
CA ILE A 386 -11.68 4.26 5.68
C ILE A 386 -11.95 2.83 6.14
N LYS A 387 -13.00 2.62 6.95
CA LYS A 387 -13.47 1.27 7.33
C LYS A 387 -14.46 0.77 6.28
N GLN A 388 -14.07 -0.32 5.61
CA GLN A 388 -14.87 -0.93 4.54
C GLN A 388 -15.44 -2.26 5.03
N LYS A 389 -16.73 -2.49 4.78
CA LYS A 389 -17.37 -3.76 5.13
C LYS A 389 -16.75 -4.92 4.36
N LEU A 390 -16.43 -6.00 5.06
CA LEU A 390 -15.79 -7.19 4.53
C LEU A 390 -16.49 -8.46 5.03
N GLU A 391 -17.10 -9.22 4.14
CA GLU A 391 -17.85 -10.46 4.46
C GLU A 391 -16.99 -11.72 4.26
N ASN A 392 -15.96 -11.64 3.40
CA ASN A 392 -15.08 -12.78 3.11
C ASN A 392 -13.64 -12.29 2.91
N LEU A 393 -12.66 -12.99 3.46
CA LEU A 393 -11.25 -12.61 3.36
C LEU A 393 -10.69 -12.69 1.93
N SER A 394 -11.34 -13.42 1.03
CA SER A 394 -10.98 -13.41 -0.40
C SER A 394 -11.02 -12.00 -1.03
N ASP A 395 -11.80 -11.08 -0.45
CA ASP A 395 -11.89 -9.69 -0.89
C ASP A 395 -11.01 -8.74 -0.06
N ALA A 396 -10.31 -9.22 0.97
CA ALA A 396 -9.52 -8.40 1.88
C ALA A 396 -8.41 -7.60 1.17
N GLY A 397 -7.83 -8.12 0.09
CA GLY A 397 -6.87 -7.38 -0.73
C GLY A 397 -7.43 -6.10 -1.36
N LEU A 398 -8.74 -6.02 -1.59
CA LEU A 398 -9.38 -4.87 -2.24
C LEU A 398 -9.58 -3.68 -1.31
N VAL A 399 -9.54 -3.87 0.03
CA VAL A 399 -9.70 -2.76 0.98
C VAL A 399 -8.48 -1.85 1.01
N TYR A 400 -7.30 -2.34 0.64
CA TYR A 400 -6.07 -1.57 0.60
C TYR A 400 -6.09 -0.49 -0.48
N GLY A 401 -5.51 0.68 -0.19
CA GLY A 401 -5.41 1.81 -1.11
C GLY A 401 -5.08 3.13 -0.41
N ASN A 402 -5.06 4.24 -1.15
CA ASN A 402 -4.64 5.53 -0.61
C ASN A 402 -5.57 6.06 0.49
N ILE A 403 -6.82 5.59 0.56
CA ILE A 403 -7.71 5.95 1.66
C ILE A 403 -7.17 5.40 2.97
N ILE A 404 -6.74 4.14 3.00
CA ILE A 404 -6.16 3.51 4.18
C ILE A 404 -4.77 4.11 4.51
N TYR A 405 -3.89 4.26 3.50
CA TYR A 405 -2.50 4.66 3.75
C TYR A 405 -2.29 6.16 3.87
N ASN A 406 -3.13 6.97 3.24
CA ASN A 406 -2.86 8.40 3.08
C ASN A 406 -3.95 9.30 3.69
N LYS A 407 -5.26 8.98 3.56
CA LYS A 407 -6.33 9.73 4.24
C LYS A 407 -6.33 9.45 5.74
N SER A 408 -6.17 8.18 6.15
CA SER A 408 -6.31 7.81 7.55
C SER A 408 -5.27 8.48 8.48
N PRO A 409 -3.97 8.72 8.10
CA PRO A 409 -3.05 9.50 8.92
C PRO A 409 -3.50 10.94 9.15
N MET A 410 -4.11 11.59 8.16
CA MET A 410 -4.70 12.92 8.32
C MET A 410 -5.84 12.90 9.34
N VAL A 411 -6.71 11.89 9.24
CA VAL A 411 -7.82 11.70 10.18
C VAL A 411 -7.32 11.36 11.59
N MET A 412 -6.26 10.56 11.71
CA MET A 412 -5.62 10.27 13.00
C MET A 412 -5.03 11.53 13.64
N GLU A 413 -4.37 12.39 12.88
CA GLU A 413 -3.89 13.67 13.41
C GLU A 413 -5.01 14.57 13.88
N MET A 414 -6.15 14.60 13.17
CA MET A 414 -7.33 15.34 13.60
C MET A 414 -7.87 14.77 14.92
N LEU A 415 -7.88 13.45 15.09
CA LEU A 415 -8.28 12.79 16.35
C LEU A 415 -7.32 13.16 17.49
N VAL A 416 -6.02 13.14 17.24
CA VAL A 416 -5.02 13.55 18.25
C VAL A 416 -5.21 15.02 18.66
N ARG A 417 -5.58 15.91 17.74
CA ARG A 417 -5.89 17.31 18.06
C ARG A 417 -7.15 17.49 18.90
N VAL A 418 -8.14 16.64 18.72
CA VAL A 418 -9.37 16.62 19.55
C VAL A 418 -9.03 16.17 20.97
N LEU A 419 -8.23 15.10 21.10
CA LEU A 419 -7.86 14.53 22.41
C LEU A 419 -6.76 15.32 23.14
N GLY A 420 -5.78 15.82 22.40
CA GLY A 420 -4.50 16.26 22.91
C GLY A 420 -3.49 15.09 23.07
N GLU A 421 -2.22 15.40 22.88
CA GLU A 421 -1.10 14.42 22.84
C GLU A 421 -1.01 13.52 24.08
N GLU A 422 -1.21 14.09 25.28
CA GLU A 422 -1.08 13.32 26.53
C GLU A 422 -2.24 12.33 26.73
N ALA A 423 -3.45 12.74 26.43
CA ALA A 423 -4.65 11.89 26.51
C ALA A 423 -4.56 10.78 25.47
N PHE A 424 -4.17 11.10 24.23
CA PHE A 424 -3.92 10.12 23.17
C PHE A 424 -2.89 9.08 23.61
N ARG A 425 -1.72 9.52 24.10
CA ARG A 425 -0.67 8.60 24.55
C ARG A 425 -1.12 7.68 25.69
N LYS A 426 -1.90 8.18 26.66
CA LYS A 426 -2.47 7.35 27.73
C LYS A 426 -3.44 6.31 27.16
N GLY A 427 -4.34 6.71 26.28
CA GLY A 427 -5.30 5.80 25.66
C GLY A 427 -4.61 4.72 24.80
N ILE A 428 -3.58 5.07 24.05
CA ILE A 428 -2.79 4.11 23.27
C ILE A 428 -2.08 3.09 24.18
N ARG A 429 -1.51 3.51 25.29
CA ARG A 429 -0.90 2.59 26.28
C ARG A 429 -1.91 1.64 26.89
N GLU A 430 -3.09 2.14 27.24
CA GLU A 430 -4.20 1.32 27.71
C GLU A 430 -4.66 0.32 26.66
N TYR A 431 -4.80 0.76 25.40
CA TYR A 431 -5.15 -0.10 24.26
C TYR A 431 -4.15 -1.25 24.09
N LEU A 432 -2.86 -0.95 24.03
CA LEU A 432 -1.81 -1.97 23.87
C LEU A 432 -1.73 -2.95 25.05
N THR A 433 -1.98 -2.46 26.27
CA THR A 433 -2.01 -3.30 27.48
C THR A 433 -3.24 -4.19 27.52
N THR A 434 -4.41 -3.66 27.16
CA THR A 434 -5.69 -4.38 27.19
C THR A 434 -5.72 -5.52 26.17
N TYR A 435 -5.17 -5.30 25.00
CA TYR A 435 -5.22 -6.26 23.88
C TYR A 435 -3.88 -6.96 23.61
N ALA A 436 -2.95 -6.97 24.57
CA ALA A 436 -1.62 -7.57 24.47
C ALA A 436 -1.63 -8.97 23.86
N TYR A 437 -0.89 -9.20 22.78
CA TYR A 437 -0.87 -10.43 21.97
C TYR A 437 -2.26 -10.91 21.49
N GLY A 438 -3.23 -10.03 21.51
CA GLY A 438 -4.62 -10.31 21.13
C GLY A 438 -5.06 -9.53 19.90
N ASN A 439 -6.39 -9.42 19.76
CA ASN A 439 -7.05 -8.74 18.68
C ASN A 439 -7.95 -7.62 19.17
N ALA A 440 -8.04 -6.53 18.43
CA ALA A 440 -8.85 -5.37 18.76
C ALA A 440 -9.65 -4.88 17.56
N THR A 441 -10.71 -4.10 17.83
CA THR A 441 -11.50 -3.39 16.83
C THR A 441 -11.29 -1.89 16.96
N TRP A 442 -11.59 -1.15 15.89
CA TRP A 442 -11.62 0.31 15.96
C TRP A 442 -12.56 0.84 17.03
N GLU A 443 -13.74 0.27 17.13
CA GLU A 443 -14.73 0.65 18.14
C GLU A 443 -14.22 0.38 19.58
N GLY A 444 -13.39 -0.65 19.75
CA GLY A 444 -12.71 -0.94 21.02
C GLY A 444 -11.72 0.17 21.38
N LEU A 445 -10.94 0.65 20.42
CA LEU A 445 -10.03 1.77 20.60
C LEU A 445 -10.78 3.08 20.90
N ILE A 446 -11.81 3.40 20.11
CA ILE A 446 -12.60 4.63 20.32
C ILE A 446 -13.20 4.66 21.72
N ARG A 447 -13.74 3.55 22.24
CA ARG A 447 -14.27 3.47 23.63
C ARG A 447 -13.21 3.72 24.70
N ILE A 448 -11.94 3.36 24.45
CA ILE A 448 -10.84 3.68 25.35
C ILE A 448 -10.53 5.18 25.27
N LEU A 449 -10.41 5.75 24.07
CA LEU A 449 -10.07 7.15 23.86
C LEU A 449 -11.16 8.11 24.34
N ASP A 450 -12.43 7.74 24.21
CA ASP A 450 -13.60 8.51 24.63
C ASP A 450 -13.61 8.82 26.13
N GLN A 451 -12.95 7.99 26.95
CA GLN A 451 -12.79 8.22 28.39
C GLN A 451 -11.86 9.40 28.74
N TYR A 452 -11.10 9.90 27.76
CA TYR A 452 -10.10 10.96 27.94
C TYR A 452 -10.52 12.31 27.36
N THR A 453 -11.76 12.46 26.88
CA THR A 453 -12.28 13.70 26.30
C THR A 453 -13.76 13.85 26.58
N ASP A 454 -14.27 15.09 26.52
CA ASP A 454 -15.71 15.41 26.59
C ASP A 454 -16.37 15.42 25.20
N GLU A 455 -15.60 15.22 24.11
CA GLU A 455 -16.10 15.18 22.74
C GLU A 455 -16.72 13.82 22.42
N ASP A 456 -17.76 13.79 21.59
CA ASP A 456 -18.41 12.56 21.11
C ASP A 456 -17.58 11.92 19.98
N LEU A 457 -16.64 11.05 20.36
CA LEU A 457 -15.75 10.38 19.39
C LEU A 457 -16.48 9.36 18.53
N GLU A 458 -17.61 8.80 18.98
CA GLU A 458 -18.42 7.90 18.15
C GLU A 458 -19.09 8.67 17.01
N ALA A 459 -19.67 9.85 17.28
CA ALA A 459 -20.25 10.71 16.26
C ALA A 459 -19.19 11.23 15.29
N TRP A 460 -18.01 11.61 15.78
CA TRP A 460 -16.88 12.02 14.97
C TRP A 460 -16.40 10.89 14.05
N SER A 461 -16.20 9.69 14.59
CA SER A 461 -15.76 8.49 13.87
C SER A 461 -16.74 8.09 12.77
N ARG A 462 -18.05 8.20 13.03
CA ARG A 462 -19.10 7.86 12.04
C ARG A 462 -18.92 8.61 10.74
N VAL A 463 -18.56 9.89 10.79
CA VAL A 463 -18.40 10.71 9.58
C VAL A 463 -17.01 10.54 8.95
N TRP A 464 -15.95 10.53 9.77
CA TRP A 464 -14.59 10.49 9.21
C TRP A 464 -14.12 9.09 8.80
N VAL A 465 -14.59 8.04 9.47
CA VAL A 465 -14.10 6.67 9.29
C VAL A 465 -15.08 5.81 8.50
N HIS A 466 -16.40 5.92 8.77
CA HIS A 466 -17.40 5.04 8.16
C HIS A 466 -18.04 5.62 6.90
N GLU A 467 -17.82 6.92 6.59
CA GLU A 467 -18.35 7.56 5.40
C GLU A 467 -17.24 7.87 4.39
N LYS A 468 -17.56 7.72 3.10
CA LYS A 468 -16.63 8.03 2.00
C LYS A 468 -16.61 9.51 1.65
N GLY A 469 -15.52 9.95 1.02
CA GLY A 469 -15.39 11.29 0.46
C GLY A 469 -14.92 12.33 1.47
N MET A 470 -14.98 13.59 1.08
CA MET A 470 -14.53 14.75 1.84
C MET A 470 -15.44 15.94 1.57
N PRO A 471 -15.51 16.94 2.49
CA PRO A 471 -16.31 18.14 2.27
C PRO A 471 -15.75 19.00 1.14
N GLU A 472 -16.62 19.66 0.40
CA GLU A 472 -16.29 20.83 -0.40
C GLU A 472 -16.43 22.08 0.48
N LEU A 473 -15.34 22.84 0.60
CA LEU A 473 -15.22 24.02 1.46
C LEU A 473 -15.12 25.28 0.60
N SER A 474 -15.96 26.27 0.87
CA SER A 474 -15.93 27.57 0.21
C SER A 474 -15.81 28.67 1.28
N ALA A 475 -15.02 29.69 0.99
CA ALA A 475 -14.81 30.82 1.88
C ALA A 475 -15.08 32.16 1.17
N SER A 476 -15.67 33.09 1.88
CA SER A 476 -15.91 34.45 1.39
C SER A 476 -15.87 35.46 2.53
N VAL A 477 -15.67 36.74 2.18
CA VAL A 477 -15.75 37.82 3.16
C VAL A 477 -16.96 38.70 2.85
N SER A 478 -17.80 38.91 3.86
CA SER A 478 -18.97 39.81 3.75
C SER A 478 -19.22 40.49 5.09
N ASN A 479 -19.52 41.81 5.04
CA ASN A 479 -19.82 42.62 6.20
C ASN A 479 -18.77 42.53 7.34
N GLY A 480 -17.47 42.48 6.99
CA GLY A 480 -16.40 42.33 7.97
C GLY A 480 -16.32 40.99 8.66
N ARG A 481 -16.89 39.95 8.07
CA ARG A 481 -16.84 38.57 8.58
C ARG A 481 -16.31 37.64 7.52
N LEU A 482 -15.46 36.71 7.92
CA LEU A 482 -15.12 35.51 7.16
C LEU A 482 -16.28 34.52 7.30
N ILE A 483 -16.78 34.04 6.19
CA ILE A 483 -17.86 33.05 6.09
C ILE A 483 -17.28 31.82 5.41
N VAL A 484 -17.32 30.70 6.13
CA VAL A 484 -16.89 29.40 5.58
C VAL A 484 -18.10 28.48 5.53
N THR A 485 -18.30 27.84 4.40
CA THR A 485 -19.37 26.85 4.19
C THR A 485 -18.79 25.50 3.81
N GLN A 486 -19.40 24.42 4.25
CA GLN A 486 -19.12 23.07 3.81
C GLN A 486 -20.31 22.46 3.08
N ARG A 487 -20.04 21.62 2.10
CA ARG A 487 -21.04 20.88 1.34
C ARG A 487 -20.60 19.43 1.13
N ASP A 488 -21.52 18.49 1.29
CA ASP A 488 -21.30 17.10 0.86
C ASP A 488 -21.43 17.01 -0.68
N PRO A 489 -20.33 16.70 -1.40
CA PRO A 489 -20.38 16.61 -2.85
C PRO A 489 -21.26 15.46 -3.37
N TRP A 490 -21.59 14.48 -2.50
CA TRP A 490 -22.44 13.34 -2.85
C TRP A 490 -23.94 13.55 -2.54
N GLY A 491 -24.28 14.71 -1.95
CA GLY A 491 -25.67 15.08 -1.66
C GLY A 491 -26.34 14.29 -0.54
N ARG A 492 -25.57 13.64 0.34
CA ARG A 492 -26.09 12.87 1.49
C ARG A 492 -26.43 13.75 2.69
N GLY A 493 -25.99 15.03 2.65
CA GLY A 493 -26.15 15.97 3.74
C GLY A 493 -25.19 15.76 4.91
N LEU A 494 -24.07 15.09 4.69
CA LEU A 494 -23.05 14.90 5.72
C LEU A 494 -22.33 16.21 6.04
N LEU A 495 -21.95 16.36 7.31
CA LEU A 495 -21.17 17.47 7.83
C LEU A 495 -19.94 16.90 8.54
N TRP A 496 -18.74 17.37 8.12
CA TRP A 496 -17.46 16.91 8.65
C TRP A 496 -16.96 17.88 9.73
N PRO A 497 -16.96 17.49 11.02
CA PRO A 497 -16.43 18.33 12.09
C PRO A 497 -14.91 18.40 11.99
N GLN A 498 -14.35 19.63 11.92
CA GLN A 498 -12.91 19.87 11.87
C GLN A 498 -12.54 21.30 12.24
N ARG A 499 -11.31 21.49 12.70
CA ARG A 499 -10.73 22.81 12.97
C ARG A 499 -9.92 23.27 11.78
N LEU A 500 -10.22 24.48 11.27
CA LEU A 500 -9.64 25.07 10.07
C LEU A 500 -8.91 26.37 10.40
N SER A 501 -7.82 26.64 9.71
CA SER A 501 -7.08 27.89 9.80
C SER A 501 -7.04 28.61 8.44
N TYR A 502 -7.44 29.88 8.43
CA TYR A 502 -7.41 30.76 7.26
C TYR A 502 -6.46 31.93 7.52
N LEU A 503 -5.83 32.41 6.46
CA LEU A 503 -5.14 33.71 6.49
C LEU A 503 -5.95 34.68 5.64
N VAL A 504 -6.38 35.80 6.22
CA VAL A 504 -7.05 36.88 5.50
C VAL A 504 -6.08 38.05 5.34
N ARG A 505 -5.93 38.52 4.12
CA ARG A 505 -5.03 39.67 3.77
C ARG A 505 -5.80 40.78 3.13
N THR A 506 -5.55 42.01 3.56
CA THR A 506 -5.99 43.22 2.92
C THR A 506 -4.81 44.19 2.78
N GLY A 507 -4.33 44.40 1.57
CA GLY A 507 -3.06 45.13 1.33
C GLY A 507 -1.89 44.42 2.01
N ASP A 508 -1.19 45.13 2.91
CA ASP A 508 -0.07 44.57 3.71
C ASP A 508 -0.49 44.02 5.08
N LYS A 509 -1.76 44.14 5.45
CA LYS A 509 -2.27 43.62 6.73
C LYS A 509 -2.76 42.22 6.59
N THR A 510 -2.43 41.36 7.59
CA THR A 510 -2.87 40.00 7.64
C THR A 510 -3.52 39.68 8.98
N GLU A 511 -4.48 38.77 8.96
CA GLU A 511 -5.13 38.22 10.15
C GLU A 511 -5.26 36.72 10.00
N VAL A 512 -4.82 35.96 11.00
CA VAL A 512 -5.05 34.51 11.09
C VAL A 512 -6.40 34.28 11.73
N VAL A 513 -7.24 33.50 11.12
CA VAL A 513 -8.59 33.16 11.59
C VAL A 513 -8.71 31.66 11.75
N ASP A 514 -8.68 31.23 13.01
CA ASP A 514 -8.96 29.85 13.36
C ASP A 514 -10.46 29.71 13.63
N LEU A 515 -11.06 28.65 13.09
CA LEU A 515 -12.48 28.38 13.24
C LEU A 515 -12.74 26.88 13.34
N GLU A 516 -13.89 26.53 13.87
CA GLU A 516 -14.37 25.18 13.98
C GLU A 516 -15.62 25.00 13.11
N MET A 517 -15.55 24.00 12.21
CA MET A 517 -16.71 23.45 11.54
C MET A 517 -17.28 22.36 12.40
N THR A 518 -18.47 22.54 12.91
CA THR A 518 -19.14 21.52 13.74
C THR A 518 -19.90 20.50 12.88
N GLY A 519 -20.23 19.36 13.44
CA GLY A 519 -21.10 18.36 12.79
C GLY A 519 -22.58 18.76 12.74
N SER A 520 -22.95 19.97 13.16
CA SER A 520 -24.34 20.43 13.28
C SER A 520 -24.73 21.57 12.31
N THR A 521 -23.75 22.22 11.67
CA THR A 521 -24.01 23.32 10.74
C THR A 521 -23.11 23.24 9.52
N ASP A 522 -23.64 23.63 8.37
CA ASP A 522 -22.90 23.73 7.12
C ASP A 522 -22.18 25.09 6.96
N ARG A 523 -22.32 26.00 7.92
CA ARG A 523 -21.83 27.38 7.85
C ARG A 523 -21.28 27.86 9.20
N THR A 524 -20.06 28.44 9.14
CA THR A 524 -19.43 29.13 10.29
C THR A 524 -19.04 30.55 9.88
N GLU A 525 -19.20 31.52 10.78
CA GLU A 525 -18.85 32.92 10.55
C GLU A 525 -17.98 33.47 11.68
N VAL A 526 -16.86 34.11 11.33
CA VAL A 526 -15.94 34.75 12.28
C VAL A 526 -15.74 36.20 11.91
N GLY A 527 -15.86 37.10 12.90
CA GLY A 527 -15.62 38.53 12.69
C GLY A 527 -14.15 38.84 12.45
N LEU A 528 -13.86 39.69 11.46
CA LEU A 528 -12.52 40.13 11.13
C LEU A 528 -12.20 41.44 11.87
N THR A 529 -10.95 41.57 12.31
CA THR A 529 -10.43 42.82 12.93
C THR A 529 -9.76 43.73 11.92
N LEU A 530 -9.27 43.15 10.80
CA LEU A 530 -8.68 43.92 9.72
C LEU A 530 -9.75 44.64 8.85
N PRO A 531 -9.44 45.82 8.27
CA PRO A 531 -10.36 46.44 7.33
C PRO A 531 -10.51 45.59 6.07
N VAL A 532 -11.75 45.46 5.61
CA VAL A 532 -12.09 44.68 4.42
C VAL A 532 -12.39 45.66 3.27
N ASP A 533 -11.76 45.43 2.10
CA ASP A 533 -11.98 46.16 0.84
C ASP A 533 -11.86 45.19 -0.37
N SER A 534 -11.85 45.75 -1.56
CA SER A 534 -11.76 44.98 -2.82
C SER A 534 -10.41 44.26 -3.03
N SER A 535 -9.40 44.59 -2.23
CA SER A 535 -8.10 43.91 -2.24
C SER A 535 -8.01 42.73 -1.25
N THR A 536 -9.08 42.49 -0.52
CA THR A 536 -9.10 41.43 0.51
C THR A 536 -9.06 40.04 -0.15
N VAL A 537 -8.09 39.23 0.25
CA VAL A 537 -7.87 37.85 -0.20
C VAL A 537 -8.04 36.90 0.97
N VAL A 538 -8.74 35.79 0.74
CA VAL A 538 -8.87 34.69 1.69
C VAL A 538 -7.97 33.54 1.26
N ILE A 539 -7.10 33.11 2.13
CA ILE A 539 -6.10 32.07 1.90
C ILE A 539 -6.51 30.87 2.76
N PRO A 540 -6.96 29.76 2.13
CA PRO A 540 -7.50 28.61 2.87
C PRO A 540 -6.40 27.73 3.43
N ASN A 541 -6.77 26.93 4.45
CA ASN A 541 -5.98 25.82 5.00
C ASN A 541 -4.51 26.19 5.28
N ARG A 542 -4.30 27.35 5.91
CA ARG A 542 -2.98 27.94 6.12
C ARG A 542 -1.97 26.98 6.78
N ASP A 543 -2.41 26.17 7.70
CA ASP A 543 -1.59 25.23 8.48
C ASP A 543 -1.58 23.80 7.92
N GLY A 544 -2.22 23.56 6.77
CA GLY A 544 -2.30 22.26 6.12
C GLY A 544 -3.02 21.18 6.94
N ARG A 545 -3.83 21.55 7.94
CA ARG A 545 -4.46 20.58 8.87
C ARG A 545 -5.90 20.27 8.55
N GLY A 546 -6.55 21.07 7.71
CA GLY A 546 -7.88 20.79 7.20
C GLY A 546 -7.83 19.73 6.10
N TYR A 547 -8.84 18.87 6.07
CA TYR A 547 -9.03 17.87 5.01
C TYR A 547 -10.34 18.14 4.26
N GLY A 548 -10.26 18.38 2.95
CA GLY A 548 -11.40 18.70 2.10
C GLY A 548 -10.99 19.40 0.82
N PHE A 549 -11.92 19.57 -0.10
CA PHE A 549 -11.70 20.36 -1.30
C PHE A 549 -11.94 21.85 -1.01
N PHE A 550 -10.88 22.62 -0.89
CA PHE A 550 -10.92 24.08 -0.73
C PHE A 550 -11.12 24.74 -2.09
N ARG A 551 -12.34 25.14 -2.39
CA ARG A 551 -12.72 25.70 -3.68
C ARG A 551 -12.12 27.09 -3.88
N VAL A 552 -11.42 27.27 -5.00
CA VAL A 552 -10.78 28.50 -5.44
C VAL A 552 -11.07 28.67 -6.94
N GLY A 553 -11.45 29.88 -7.37
CA GLY A 553 -11.63 30.22 -8.78
C GLY A 553 -10.36 30.79 -9.42
N GLU A 554 -10.45 31.13 -10.70
CA GLU A 554 -9.32 31.65 -11.48
C GLU A 554 -8.73 32.94 -10.87
N ALA A 555 -9.59 33.88 -10.44
CA ALA A 555 -9.15 35.16 -9.85
C ALA A 555 -8.45 34.97 -8.51
N GLU A 556 -9.00 34.11 -7.66
CA GLU A 556 -8.42 33.78 -6.35
C GLU A 556 -7.10 33.02 -6.52
N SER A 557 -6.98 32.12 -7.52
CA SER A 557 -5.76 31.36 -7.77
C SER A 557 -4.56 32.27 -8.04
N SER A 558 -4.74 33.35 -8.80
CA SER A 558 -3.68 34.33 -9.04
C SER A 558 -3.21 35.03 -7.75
N ALA A 559 -4.13 35.29 -6.80
CA ALA A 559 -3.79 35.83 -5.50
C ALA A 559 -3.04 34.82 -4.62
N LEU A 560 -3.38 33.54 -4.68
CA LEU A 560 -2.65 32.48 -3.97
C LEU A 560 -1.21 32.33 -4.49
N TRP A 561 -0.99 32.35 -5.80
CA TRP A 561 0.36 32.37 -6.39
C TRP A 561 1.17 33.60 -5.96
N GLN A 562 0.55 34.77 -5.84
CA GLN A 562 1.20 35.97 -5.31
C GLN A 562 1.57 35.79 -3.83
N GLU A 563 0.70 35.17 -3.02
CA GLU A 563 0.99 34.90 -1.62
C GLU A 563 2.16 33.93 -1.46
N MET A 564 2.21 32.88 -2.27
CA MET A 564 3.34 31.95 -2.29
C MET A 564 4.68 32.67 -2.58
N ARG A 565 4.69 33.64 -3.48
CA ARG A 565 5.90 34.43 -3.80
C ARG A 565 6.32 35.39 -2.69
N ARG A 566 5.38 35.84 -1.85
CA ARG A 566 5.64 36.79 -0.74
C ARG A 566 6.01 36.10 0.56
N SER A 567 5.52 34.89 0.76
CA SER A 567 5.64 34.18 2.03
C SER A 567 6.96 33.44 2.14
N ASP A 568 7.56 33.50 3.34
CA ASP A 568 8.67 32.62 3.74
C ASP A 568 8.18 31.35 4.49
N ASP A 569 6.87 31.25 4.76
CA ASP A 569 6.25 30.10 5.43
C ASP A 569 6.15 28.92 4.44
N ALA A 570 7.02 27.94 4.62
CA ALA A 570 7.10 26.77 3.75
C ALA A 570 5.84 25.90 3.83
N LEU A 571 5.26 25.74 5.01
CA LEU A 571 4.03 24.99 5.22
C LEU A 571 2.85 25.63 4.48
N LEU A 572 2.69 26.94 4.58
CA LEU A 572 1.67 27.69 3.83
C LEU A 572 1.84 27.47 2.31
N LYS A 573 3.07 27.59 1.78
CA LYS A 573 3.34 27.34 0.36
C LYS A 573 2.96 25.92 -0.07
N GLY A 574 3.31 24.90 0.71
CA GLY A 574 2.96 23.51 0.44
C GLY A 574 1.45 23.27 0.42
N SER A 575 0.74 23.83 1.40
CA SER A 575 -0.74 23.77 1.46
C SER A 575 -1.37 24.46 0.26
N LEU A 576 -0.84 25.58 -0.18
CA LEU A 576 -1.32 26.30 -1.37
C LEU A 576 -1.04 25.54 -2.67
N LEU A 577 0.13 24.90 -2.81
CA LEU A 577 0.42 24.04 -3.97
C LEU A 577 -0.59 22.91 -4.10
N ILE A 578 -0.91 22.24 -2.97
CA ILE A 578 -1.92 21.18 -2.94
C ILE A 578 -3.29 21.74 -3.35
N THR A 579 -3.69 22.88 -2.74
CA THR A 579 -4.98 23.53 -3.04
C THR A 579 -5.11 23.89 -4.52
N LEU A 580 -4.08 24.51 -5.10
CA LEU A 580 -4.06 24.92 -6.50
C LEU A 580 -4.14 23.72 -7.44
N TYR A 581 -3.37 22.65 -7.16
CA TYR A 581 -3.41 21.44 -7.97
C TYR A 581 -4.77 20.71 -7.90
N GLU A 582 -5.41 20.66 -6.73
CA GLU A 582 -6.75 20.06 -6.62
C GLU A 582 -7.81 20.88 -7.38
N ASN A 583 -7.70 22.21 -7.40
CA ASN A 583 -8.56 23.07 -8.18
C ASN A 583 -8.31 22.93 -9.69
N LEU A 584 -7.06 22.70 -10.12
CA LEU A 584 -6.73 22.29 -11.48
C LEU A 584 -7.44 20.98 -11.86
N CYS A 585 -7.34 19.96 -11.00
CA CYS A 585 -7.97 18.65 -11.23
C CYS A 585 -9.50 18.73 -11.36
N ARG A 586 -10.13 19.71 -10.70
CA ARG A 586 -11.58 19.97 -10.77
C ARG A 586 -11.98 21.05 -11.78
N SER A 587 -11.06 21.43 -12.66
CA SER A 587 -11.28 22.40 -13.76
C SER A 587 -11.79 23.78 -13.30
N THR A 588 -11.48 24.20 -12.06
CA THR A 588 -11.74 25.56 -11.58
C THR A 588 -10.60 26.52 -11.91
N ILE A 589 -9.43 25.97 -12.31
CA ILE A 589 -8.24 26.68 -12.75
C ILE A 589 -7.81 26.15 -14.12
N SER A 590 -7.38 27.04 -15.00
CA SER A 590 -6.89 26.72 -16.34
C SER A 590 -5.58 25.91 -16.29
N PRO A 591 -5.42 24.81 -17.06
CA PRO A 591 -4.15 24.07 -17.13
C PRO A 591 -2.98 24.92 -17.61
N GLN A 592 -3.20 25.82 -18.58
CA GLN A 592 -2.16 26.71 -19.08
C GLN A 592 -1.71 27.68 -18.00
N ALA A 593 -2.68 28.33 -17.30
CA ALA A 593 -2.35 29.26 -16.20
C ALA A 593 -1.57 28.57 -15.08
N PHE A 594 -1.98 27.36 -14.69
CA PHE A 594 -1.24 26.59 -13.68
C PHE A 594 0.18 26.24 -14.15
N SER A 595 0.34 25.81 -15.41
CA SER A 595 1.65 25.48 -15.98
C SER A 595 2.58 26.70 -16.03
N ASP A 596 2.09 27.84 -16.49
CA ASP A 596 2.88 29.08 -16.56
C ASP A 596 3.37 29.53 -15.18
N GLU A 597 2.51 29.48 -14.18
CA GLU A 597 2.82 29.89 -12.81
C GLU A 597 3.83 28.94 -12.14
N ILE A 598 3.68 27.62 -12.28
CA ILE A 598 4.59 26.67 -11.70
C ILE A 598 5.98 26.70 -12.38
N LEU A 599 6.04 26.94 -13.69
CA LEU A 599 7.28 27.15 -14.43
C LEU A 599 8.02 28.41 -13.97
N ALA A 600 7.29 29.47 -13.60
CA ALA A 600 7.86 30.70 -13.04
C ALA A 600 8.32 30.50 -11.58
N TYR A 601 7.65 29.66 -10.81
CA TYR A 601 7.93 29.41 -9.39
C TYR A 601 9.18 28.54 -9.19
N LEU A 602 9.30 27.43 -9.92
CA LEU A 602 10.32 26.39 -9.73
C LEU A 602 11.78 26.90 -9.68
N PRO A 603 12.25 27.81 -10.56
CA PRO A 603 13.63 28.26 -10.53
C PRO A 603 13.99 29.07 -9.27
N GLN A 604 12.99 29.62 -8.58
CA GLN A 604 13.16 30.50 -7.42
C GLN A 604 13.05 29.74 -6.08
N GLU A 605 12.37 28.59 -6.06
CA GLU A 605 12.16 27.82 -4.83
C GLU A 605 13.46 27.15 -4.36
N ARG A 606 13.79 27.29 -3.06
CA ARG A 606 15.00 26.73 -2.45
C ARG A 606 14.73 25.68 -1.38
N ASN A 607 13.50 25.62 -0.88
CA ASN A 607 13.09 24.55 0.01
C ASN A 607 13.01 23.24 -0.78
N ALA A 608 13.71 22.19 -0.35
CA ALA A 608 13.83 20.93 -1.08
C ALA A 608 12.48 20.23 -1.25
N LEU A 609 11.65 20.19 -0.20
CA LEU A 609 10.30 19.57 -0.24
C LEU A 609 9.38 20.32 -1.20
N LEU A 610 9.32 21.65 -1.12
CA LEU A 610 8.50 22.47 -2.03
C LEU A 610 8.96 22.34 -3.48
N TYR A 611 10.26 22.27 -3.70
CA TYR A 611 10.81 22.05 -5.04
C TYR A 611 10.40 20.69 -5.62
N SER A 612 10.53 19.64 -4.82
CA SER A 612 10.05 18.29 -5.18
C SER A 612 8.56 18.26 -5.49
N MET A 613 7.73 18.85 -4.61
CA MET A 613 6.27 18.94 -4.81
C MET A 613 5.94 19.66 -6.12
N ALA A 614 6.59 20.81 -6.37
CA ALA A 614 6.33 21.61 -7.57
C ALA A 614 6.76 20.88 -8.85
N LEU A 615 7.92 20.17 -8.85
CA LEU A 615 8.33 19.31 -9.95
C LEU A 615 7.30 18.20 -10.20
N GLY A 616 6.84 17.54 -9.13
CA GLY A 616 5.83 16.50 -9.22
C GLY A 616 4.51 17.01 -9.83
N TYR A 617 4.05 18.19 -9.44
CA TYR A 617 2.84 18.80 -9.99
C TYR A 617 3.03 19.28 -11.44
N LEU A 618 4.20 19.80 -11.80
CA LEU A 618 4.51 20.08 -13.19
C LEU A 618 4.43 18.81 -14.06
N GLY A 619 5.06 17.72 -13.60
CA GLY A 619 5.03 16.44 -14.33
C GLY A 619 3.61 15.90 -14.48
N LYS A 620 2.80 15.92 -13.43
CA LYS A 620 1.39 15.51 -13.47
C LYS A 620 0.55 16.40 -14.39
N CYS A 621 0.80 17.71 -14.40
CA CYS A 621 0.12 18.66 -15.27
C CYS A 621 0.44 18.38 -16.75
N GLN A 622 1.73 18.20 -17.11
CA GLN A 622 2.17 17.84 -18.46
C GLN A 622 1.62 16.48 -18.91
N ALA A 623 1.58 15.49 -18.03
CA ALA A 623 1.04 14.18 -18.34
C ALA A 623 -0.49 14.19 -18.55
N ARG A 624 -1.21 15.04 -17.81
CA ARG A 624 -2.68 15.07 -17.81
C ARG A 624 -3.27 15.90 -18.96
N TYR A 625 -2.63 17.00 -19.30
CA TYR A 625 -3.19 18.00 -20.24
C TYR A 625 -2.35 18.13 -21.50
N ASP A 626 -2.97 18.45 -22.61
CA ASP A 626 -2.30 18.67 -23.89
C ASP A 626 -1.66 20.08 -23.92
N LEU A 627 -0.48 20.19 -23.29
CA LEU A 627 0.29 21.41 -23.16
C LEU A 627 1.54 21.35 -24.03
N ASP A 628 2.04 22.50 -24.52
CA ASP A 628 3.31 22.57 -25.22
C ASP A 628 4.49 22.28 -24.28
N ALA A 629 5.08 21.08 -24.41
CA ALA A 629 6.18 20.62 -23.56
C ALA A 629 7.46 21.48 -23.70
N ARG A 630 7.66 22.24 -24.79
CA ARG A 630 8.91 22.96 -25.10
C ARG A 630 9.29 23.97 -23.99
N LEU A 631 8.32 24.64 -23.36
CA LEU A 631 8.61 25.56 -22.26
C LEU A 631 9.12 24.82 -21.02
N ALA A 632 8.50 23.71 -20.67
CA ALA A 632 8.95 22.84 -19.58
C ALA A 632 10.33 22.23 -19.87
N GLU A 633 10.53 21.72 -21.07
CA GLU A 633 11.84 21.20 -21.53
C GLU A 633 12.95 22.24 -21.42
N ALA A 634 12.72 23.46 -21.89
CA ALA A 634 13.70 24.53 -21.87
C ALA A 634 14.05 24.95 -20.44
N MET A 635 13.04 25.09 -19.58
CA MET A 635 13.23 25.47 -18.18
C MET A 635 13.97 24.37 -17.41
N LEU A 636 13.53 23.12 -17.51
CA LEU A 636 14.16 21.97 -16.84
C LEU A 636 15.61 21.80 -17.29
N TRP A 637 15.87 21.88 -18.59
CA TRP A 637 17.23 21.79 -19.11
C TRP A 637 18.14 22.93 -18.63
N ARG A 638 17.62 24.14 -18.50
CA ARG A 638 18.35 25.25 -17.90
C ARG A 638 18.71 24.93 -16.43
N ILE A 639 17.81 24.35 -15.65
CA ILE A 639 18.12 23.94 -14.26
C ILE A 639 19.20 22.84 -14.29
N VAL A 640 19.06 21.81 -15.12
CA VAL A 640 20.06 20.72 -15.26
C VAL A 640 21.46 21.27 -15.53
N THR A 641 21.58 22.31 -16.36
CA THR A 641 22.88 22.80 -16.82
C THR A 641 23.46 23.95 -15.98
N SER A 642 22.65 24.63 -15.16
CA SER A 642 23.08 25.89 -14.52
C SER A 642 22.70 26.04 -13.04
N ASP A 643 21.86 25.17 -12.47
CA ASP A 643 21.57 25.24 -11.02
C ASP A 643 22.82 24.82 -10.22
N PRO A 644 23.21 25.56 -9.17
CA PRO A 644 24.38 25.23 -8.36
C PRO A 644 24.21 23.93 -7.54
N ASP A 645 22.98 23.53 -7.23
CA ASP A 645 22.67 22.36 -6.43
C ASP A 645 22.59 21.10 -7.30
N PRO A 646 23.48 20.08 -7.12
CA PRO A 646 23.48 18.85 -7.89
C PRO A 646 22.22 18.00 -7.68
N VAL A 647 21.60 18.07 -6.48
CA VAL A 647 20.36 17.34 -6.18
C VAL A 647 19.21 17.92 -7.03
N ARG A 648 19.09 19.23 -7.08
CA ARG A 648 18.08 19.91 -7.92
C ARG A 648 18.29 19.62 -9.40
N ARG A 649 19.56 19.58 -9.87
CA ARG A 649 19.87 19.19 -11.25
C ARG A 649 19.41 17.76 -11.56
N SER A 650 19.69 16.81 -10.65
CA SER A 650 19.25 15.41 -10.80
C SER A 650 17.73 15.25 -10.84
N GLN A 651 17.01 15.93 -9.94
CA GLN A 651 15.55 15.93 -9.92
C GLN A 651 14.97 16.52 -11.22
N ALA A 652 15.50 17.68 -11.65
CA ALA A 652 15.10 18.31 -12.91
C ALA A 652 15.39 17.40 -14.13
N PHE A 653 16.51 16.67 -14.14
CA PHE A 653 16.84 15.74 -15.22
C PHE A 653 15.88 14.53 -15.25
N ARG A 654 15.53 13.99 -14.08
CA ARG A 654 14.53 12.89 -13.99
C ARG A 654 13.20 13.34 -14.61
N LEU A 655 12.71 14.54 -14.29
CA LEU A 655 11.48 15.07 -14.88
C LEU A 655 11.67 15.40 -16.37
N TYR A 656 12.79 16.04 -16.75
CA TYR A 656 13.12 16.35 -18.15
C TYR A 656 13.01 15.11 -19.05
N ARG A 657 13.57 13.98 -18.61
CA ARG A 657 13.49 12.70 -19.34
C ARG A 657 12.05 12.27 -19.60
N SER A 658 11.13 12.47 -18.65
CA SER A 658 9.73 12.04 -18.78
C SER A 658 8.89 12.97 -19.65
N VAL A 659 9.19 14.29 -19.66
CA VAL A 659 8.43 15.29 -20.42
C VAL A 659 9.05 15.66 -21.78
N ALA A 660 10.25 15.16 -22.08
CA ALA A 660 10.94 15.43 -23.33
C ALA A 660 10.21 14.80 -24.52
N GLU A 661 9.60 15.64 -25.36
CA GLU A 661 8.82 15.25 -26.55
C GLU A 661 9.34 15.87 -27.84
N SER A 662 9.99 17.05 -27.76
CA SER A 662 10.55 17.69 -28.95
C SER A 662 11.73 16.92 -29.55
N ASP A 663 11.95 17.07 -30.86
CA ASP A 663 13.09 16.45 -31.55
C ASP A 663 14.42 16.88 -30.92
N GLU A 664 14.55 18.15 -30.52
CA GLU A 664 15.76 18.65 -29.87
C GLU A 664 16.00 17.95 -28.53
N ALA A 665 14.98 17.84 -27.68
CA ALA A 665 15.08 17.16 -26.38
C ALA A 665 15.39 15.68 -26.55
N THR A 666 14.71 15.00 -27.49
CA THR A 666 14.94 13.58 -27.81
C THR A 666 16.36 13.34 -28.32
N GLN A 667 16.88 14.16 -29.23
CA GLN A 667 18.27 14.03 -29.71
C GLN A 667 19.29 14.31 -28.61
N ARG A 668 18.98 15.18 -27.66
CA ARG A 668 19.82 15.45 -26.49
C ARG A 668 19.88 14.23 -25.58
N LEU A 669 18.74 13.62 -25.26
CA LEU A 669 18.68 12.39 -24.46
C LEU A 669 19.40 11.24 -25.18
N TYR A 670 19.24 11.13 -26.51
CA TYR A 670 19.93 10.10 -27.29
C TYR A 670 21.46 10.24 -27.20
N ARG A 671 22.01 11.45 -27.31
CA ARG A 671 23.48 11.66 -27.15
C ARG A 671 23.96 11.30 -25.75
N ILE A 672 23.23 11.70 -24.68
CA ILE A 672 23.55 11.33 -23.30
C ILE A 672 23.62 9.82 -23.15
N TRP A 673 22.62 9.11 -23.62
CA TRP A 673 22.55 7.66 -23.54
C TRP A 673 23.63 6.97 -24.40
N LYS A 674 23.83 7.44 -25.64
CA LYS A 674 24.75 6.82 -26.63
C LYS A 674 26.20 6.97 -26.22
N GLU A 675 26.59 8.20 -25.85
CA GLU A 675 27.95 8.59 -25.53
C GLU A 675 28.29 8.33 -24.04
N GLN A 676 27.31 8.00 -23.23
CA GLN A 676 27.43 7.85 -21.78
C GLN A 676 28.06 9.09 -21.10
N VAL A 677 27.66 10.27 -21.56
CA VAL A 677 28.12 11.54 -21.02
C VAL A 677 27.08 12.06 -20.05
N GLU A 678 27.48 12.21 -18.81
CA GLU A 678 26.61 12.73 -17.76
C GLU A 678 26.30 14.23 -18.02
N PRO A 679 25.02 14.64 -17.90
CA PRO A 679 24.68 16.05 -18.03
C PRO A 679 25.18 16.84 -16.82
N ALA A 680 26.12 17.78 -17.03
CA ALA A 680 26.52 18.79 -16.05
C ALA A 680 26.75 18.26 -14.62
N ASP A 681 27.57 17.25 -14.45
CA ASP A 681 27.88 16.60 -13.17
C ASP A 681 26.64 15.98 -12.48
N CYS A 682 25.66 15.52 -13.24
CA CYS A 682 24.57 14.67 -12.76
C CYS A 682 24.93 13.20 -13.04
N PRO A 683 25.45 12.45 -12.07
CA PRO A 683 25.80 11.05 -12.26
C PRO A 683 24.55 10.25 -12.60
N LEU A 684 24.67 9.34 -13.58
CA LEU A 684 23.59 8.45 -14.00
C LEU A 684 23.91 7.02 -13.61
N SER A 685 23.01 6.41 -12.89
CA SER A 685 23.08 4.99 -12.52
C SER A 685 22.80 4.07 -13.71
N GLU A 686 23.15 2.78 -13.61
CA GLU A 686 22.76 1.76 -14.59
C GLU A 686 21.24 1.79 -14.85
N ARG A 687 20.43 2.04 -13.83
CA ARG A 687 18.98 2.15 -13.94
C ARG A 687 18.54 3.39 -14.72
N ASP A 688 19.24 4.51 -14.59
CA ASP A 688 18.94 5.70 -15.39
C ASP A 688 19.17 5.46 -16.88
N TYR A 689 20.25 4.77 -17.24
CA TYR A 689 20.49 4.37 -18.63
C TYR A 689 19.47 3.36 -19.15
N ILE A 690 19.01 2.41 -18.34
CA ILE A 690 17.90 1.52 -18.66
C ILE A 690 16.62 2.33 -18.95
N ASN A 691 16.24 3.24 -18.06
CA ASN A 691 15.06 4.07 -18.25
C ASN A 691 15.17 5.00 -19.47
N LEU A 692 16.36 5.58 -19.71
CA LEU A 692 16.62 6.35 -20.94
C LEU A 692 16.41 5.50 -22.19
N SER A 693 16.87 4.25 -22.20
CA SER A 693 16.70 3.36 -23.36
C SER A 693 15.23 3.07 -23.65
N TYR A 694 14.37 2.89 -22.64
CA TYR A 694 12.93 2.73 -22.83
C TYR A 694 12.29 4.00 -23.42
N THR A 695 12.60 5.16 -22.85
CA THR A 695 12.12 6.45 -23.36
C THR A 695 12.53 6.66 -24.81
N LEU A 696 13.80 6.41 -25.15
CA LEU A 696 14.32 6.58 -26.49
C LEU A 696 13.76 5.56 -27.50
N ALA A 697 13.54 4.32 -27.08
CA ALA A 697 12.91 3.30 -27.90
C ALA A 697 11.46 3.67 -28.30
N LEU A 698 10.74 4.36 -27.40
CA LEU A 698 9.40 4.90 -27.68
C LEU A 698 9.43 6.12 -28.62
N ARG A 699 10.40 7.03 -28.42
CA ARG A 699 10.52 8.29 -29.18
C ARG A 699 11.18 8.14 -30.54
N LEU A 700 12.03 7.12 -30.73
CA LEU A 700 12.79 6.85 -31.95
C LEU A 700 12.47 5.45 -32.51
N PRO A 701 11.24 5.24 -33.03
CA PRO A 701 10.79 3.90 -33.43
C PRO A 701 11.70 3.21 -34.45
N ASP A 702 12.28 3.97 -35.40
CA ASP A 702 13.21 3.42 -36.41
C ASP A 702 14.53 2.91 -35.82
N GLN A 703 14.89 3.34 -34.59
CA GLN A 703 16.12 2.93 -33.90
C GLN A 703 15.82 2.06 -32.65
N SER A 704 14.58 1.79 -32.36
CA SER A 704 14.12 1.13 -31.13
C SER A 704 14.84 -0.20 -30.90
N ASP A 705 14.81 -1.12 -31.84
CA ASP A 705 15.46 -2.44 -31.71
C ASP A 705 17.00 -2.31 -31.48
N ALA A 706 17.66 -1.34 -32.13
CA ALA A 706 19.08 -1.10 -31.92
C ALA A 706 19.41 -0.55 -30.54
N ILE A 707 18.58 0.38 -30.05
CA ILE A 707 18.69 0.97 -28.71
C ILE A 707 18.53 -0.12 -27.64
N VAL A 708 17.49 -0.93 -27.77
CA VAL A 708 17.22 -2.03 -26.83
C VAL A 708 18.34 -3.05 -26.82
N ALA A 709 18.80 -3.49 -28.00
CA ALA A 709 19.89 -4.45 -28.11
C ALA A 709 21.19 -3.92 -27.50
N GLU A 710 21.57 -2.67 -27.77
CA GLU A 710 22.78 -2.05 -27.23
C GLU A 710 22.67 -1.87 -25.68
N GLN A 711 21.56 -1.36 -25.16
CA GLN A 711 21.41 -1.22 -23.72
C GLN A 711 21.49 -2.57 -23.00
N ARG A 712 20.91 -3.61 -23.55
CA ARG A 712 20.97 -4.96 -23.00
C ARG A 712 22.41 -5.42 -22.73
N THR A 713 23.35 -5.09 -23.61
CA THR A 713 24.77 -5.46 -23.46
C THR A 713 25.49 -4.67 -22.38
N ARG A 714 24.95 -3.54 -21.94
CA ARG A 714 25.52 -2.66 -20.92
C ARG A 714 25.08 -3.01 -19.50
N ILE A 715 24.03 -3.83 -19.35
CA ILE A 715 23.50 -4.21 -18.04
C ILE A 715 24.38 -5.29 -17.41
N THR A 716 24.90 -5.02 -16.22
CA THR A 716 25.82 -5.90 -15.50
C THR A 716 25.15 -6.68 -14.37
N ASN A 717 24.12 -6.09 -13.74
CA ASN A 717 23.38 -6.74 -12.68
C ASN A 717 22.40 -7.78 -13.27
N PRO A 718 22.49 -9.08 -12.88
CA PRO A 718 21.67 -10.13 -13.48
C PRO A 718 20.18 -10.01 -13.20
N ASP A 719 19.78 -9.43 -12.06
CA ASP A 719 18.36 -9.22 -11.72
C ASP A 719 17.78 -8.11 -12.61
N ARG A 720 18.54 -7.03 -12.84
CA ARG A 720 18.16 -5.94 -13.75
C ARG A 720 18.12 -6.40 -15.22
N LEU A 721 19.00 -7.33 -15.60
CA LEU A 721 18.98 -7.90 -16.95
C LEU A 721 17.72 -8.73 -17.19
N ARG A 722 17.30 -9.55 -16.20
CA ARG A 722 16.03 -10.30 -16.27
C ARG A 722 14.81 -9.37 -16.37
N GLU A 723 14.80 -8.30 -15.58
CA GLU A 723 13.76 -7.26 -15.65
C GLU A 723 13.72 -6.61 -17.03
N TYR A 724 14.89 -6.25 -17.56
CA TYR A 724 15.02 -5.62 -18.89
C TYR A 724 14.50 -6.52 -20.00
N ASP A 725 14.89 -7.79 -20.00
CA ASP A 725 14.47 -8.78 -21.00
C ASP A 725 12.95 -9.01 -20.97
N PHE A 726 12.32 -8.88 -19.79
CA PHE A 726 10.87 -8.98 -19.66
C PHE A 726 10.14 -7.73 -20.17
N ILE A 727 10.62 -6.54 -19.83
CA ILE A 727 9.93 -5.28 -20.11
C ILE A 727 10.19 -4.77 -21.54
N SER A 728 11.40 -4.89 -22.05
CA SER A 728 11.81 -4.26 -23.32
C SER A 728 10.98 -4.66 -24.54
N PRO A 729 10.38 -5.86 -24.67
CA PRO A 729 9.48 -6.15 -25.78
C PRO A 729 8.24 -5.24 -25.86
N ALA A 730 7.80 -4.65 -24.75
CA ALA A 730 6.65 -3.76 -24.70
C ALA A 730 6.90 -2.40 -25.38
N VAL A 731 8.15 -1.95 -25.48
CA VAL A 731 8.50 -0.69 -26.17
C VAL A 731 8.71 -0.87 -27.67
N SER A 732 8.62 -2.09 -28.21
CA SER A 732 8.82 -2.38 -29.64
C SER A 732 7.93 -1.51 -30.54
N PRO A 733 8.42 -1.00 -31.68
CA PRO A 733 7.60 -0.35 -32.69
C PRO A 733 6.65 -1.31 -33.42
N ASP A 734 6.95 -2.62 -33.43
CA ASP A 734 6.15 -3.65 -34.08
C ASP A 734 4.86 -3.94 -33.27
N ALA A 735 3.71 -3.60 -33.84
CA ALA A 735 2.39 -3.83 -33.22
C ALA A 735 2.13 -5.31 -32.91
N ALA A 736 2.59 -6.25 -33.77
CA ALA A 736 2.40 -7.68 -33.54
C ALA A 736 3.21 -8.20 -32.35
N LYS A 737 4.42 -7.67 -32.12
CA LYS A 737 5.21 -7.95 -30.91
C LYS A 737 4.49 -7.44 -29.66
N ARG A 738 3.99 -6.20 -29.69
CA ARG A 738 3.23 -5.63 -28.58
C ARG A 738 1.96 -6.43 -28.26
N ASP A 739 1.21 -6.83 -29.29
CA ASP A 739 0.02 -7.68 -29.11
C ASP A 739 0.37 -9.02 -28.48
N SER A 740 1.51 -9.61 -28.85
CA SER A 740 2.01 -10.84 -28.23
C SER A 740 2.41 -10.64 -26.77
N VAL A 741 3.04 -9.52 -26.42
CA VAL A 741 3.36 -9.16 -25.02
C VAL A 741 2.08 -9.00 -24.23
N PHE A 742 1.09 -8.26 -24.75
CA PHE A 742 -0.19 -8.07 -24.08
C PHE A 742 -0.91 -9.41 -23.86
N ALA A 743 -0.98 -10.26 -24.88
CA ALA A 743 -1.57 -11.59 -24.76
C ALA A 743 -0.86 -12.46 -23.70
N ALA A 744 0.47 -12.36 -23.61
CA ALA A 744 1.25 -13.04 -22.58
C ALA A 744 0.91 -12.51 -21.17
N LEU A 745 0.72 -11.20 -21.00
CA LEU A 745 0.34 -10.59 -19.72
C LEU A 745 -1.07 -10.97 -19.25
N LEU A 746 -1.96 -11.47 -20.11
CA LEU A 746 -3.26 -11.99 -19.71
C LEU A 746 -3.17 -13.37 -19.02
N ILE A 747 -2.00 -14.03 -19.05
CA ILE A 747 -1.75 -15.33 -18.45
C ILE A 747 -1.08 -15.14 -17.08
N ALA A 748 -1.66 -15.66 -15.98
CA ALA A 748 -1.20 -15.44 -14.61
C ALA A 748 0.28 -15.83 -14.39
N GLU A 749 0.73 -16.95 -14.97
CA GLU A 749 2.10 -17.44 -14.84
C GLU A 749 3.15 -16.45 -15.32
N ASN A 750 2.79 -15.61 -16.31
CA ASN A 750 3.69 -14.60 -16.89
C ASN A 750 3.69 -13.28 -16.08
N ARG A 751 2.76 -13.10 -15.12
CA ARG A 751 2.66 -11.90 -14.28
C ARG A 751 3.26 -12.05 -12.88
N ARG A 752 3.96 -13.14 -12.59
CA ARG A 752 4.45 -13.46 -11.23
C ARG A 752 5.34 -12.38 -10.61
N VAL A 753 6.06 -11.60 -11.42
CA VAL A 753 6.77 -10.41 -10.95
C VAL A 753 5.94 -9.20 -11.33
N GLU A 754 4.96 -8.89 -10.50
CA GLU A 754 3.93 -7.90 -10.76
C GLU A 754 4.44 -6.48 -11.08
N PRO A 755 5.52 -5.97 -10.43
CA PRO A 755 6.09 -4.69 -10.84
C PRO A 755 6.58 -4.67 -12.29
N TRP A 756 7.09 -5.80 -12.79
CA TRP A 756 7.53 -5.90 -14.19
C TRP A 756 6.34 -5.94 -15.13
N ALA A 757 5.30 -6.69 -14.78
CA ALA A 757 4.06 -6.77 -15.53
C ALA A 757 3.38 -5.40 -15.64
N SER A 758 3.30 -4.66 -14.53
CA SER A 758 2.78 -3.29 -14.50
C SER A 758 3.60 -2.34 -15.37
N SER A 759 4.93 -2.42 -15.32
CA SER A 759 5.81 -1.60 -16.16
C SER A 759 5.62 -1.91 -17.65
N ALA A 760 5.58 -3.21 -18.02
CA ALA A 760 5.35 -3.61 -19.40
C ALA A 760 3.97 -3.14 -19.92
N LEU A 761 2.92 -3.29 -19.10
CA LEU A 761 1.56 -2.82 -19.45
C LEU A 761 1.52 -1.30 -19.61
N SER A 762 2.21 -0.54 -18.76
CA SER A 762 2.31 0.92 -18.87
C SER A 762 2.98 1.35 -20.18
N PHE A 763 4.07 0.67 -20.60
CA PHE A 763 4.73 0.96 -21.90
C PHE A 763 3.87 0.56 -23.09
N LEU A 764 3.07 -0.51 -23.01
CA LEU A 764 2.09 -0.86 -24.05
C LEU A 764 1.03 0.25 -24.22
N ASN A 765 0.68 0.92 -23.12
CA ASN A 765 -0.30 2.00 -23.06
C ASN A 765 0.36 3.39 -22.99
N ASP A 766 1.58 3.55 -23.54
CA ASP A 766 2.24 4.86 -23.60
C ASP A 766 1.38 5.86 -24.39
N ARG A 767 1.33 7.12 -23.90
CA ARG A 767 0.52 8.18 -24.50
C ARG A 767 0.78 8.37 -26.02
N SER A 768 2.02 8.20 -26.46
CA SER A 768 2.39 8.33 -27.89
C SER A 768 1.71 7.27 -28.79
N ARG A 769 1.15 6.22 -28.20
CA ARG A 769 0.51 5.07 -28.87
C ARG A 769 -0.95 4.87 -28.45
N GLU A 770 -1.56 5.86 -27.80
CA GLU A 770 -2.90 5.75 -27.23
C GLU A 770 -3.92 5.19 -28.23
N ALA A 771 -3.95 5.72 -29.47
CA ALA A 771 -4.89 5.26 -30.49
C ALA A 771 -4.77 3.75 -30.83
N GLU A 772 -3.55 3.18 -30.69
CA GLU A 772 -3.28 1.76 -30.96
C GLU A 772 -3.59 0.89 -29.74
N SER A 773 -3.45 1.43 -28.51
CA SER A 773 -3.56 0.69 -27.27
C SER A 773 -4.98 0.65 -26.67
N VAL A 774 -5.92 1.49 -27.11
CA VAL A 774 -7.34 1.46 -26.69
C VAL A 774 -7.92 0.03 -26.76
N LYS A 775 -7.52 -0.77 -27.73
CA LYS A 775 -7.95 -2.18 -27.91
C LYS A 775 -7.59 -3.08 -26.72
N TYR A 776 -6.60 -2.70 -25.88
CA TYR A 776 -6.17 -3.48 -24.71
C TYR A 776 -7.08 -3.23 -23.50
N ILE A 777 -7.83 -2.12 -23.47
CA ILE A 777 -8.60 -1.71 -22.30
C ILE A 777 -9.61 -2.79 -21.90
N ARG A 778 -10.52 -3.16 -22.80
CA ARG A 778 -11.58 -4.13 -22.47
C ARG A 778 -11.05 -5.48 -22.00
N PRO A 779 -10.16 -6.20 -22.73
CA PRO A 779 -9.69 -7.49 -22.28
C PRO A 779 -8.85 -7.42 -20.99
N ALA A 780 -8.16 -6.30 -20.74
CA ALA A 780 -7.44 -6.11 -19.49
C ALA A 780 -8.38 -5.85 -18.30
N LEU A 781 -9.51 -5.16 -18.50
CA LEU A 781 -10.54 -4.99 -17.46
C LEU A 781 -11.30 -6.30 -17.19
N GLU A 782 -11.57 -7.09 -18.23
CA GLU A 782 -12.18 -8.42 -18.11
C GLU A 782 -11.30 -9.40 -17.31
N ALA A 783 -9.96 -9.24 -17.35
CA ALA A 783 -9.02 -10.03 -16.57
C ALA A 783 -8.95 -9.64 -15.07
N MET A 784 -9.51 -8.48 -14.66
CA MET A 784 -9.40 -7.96 -13.29
C MET A 784 -9.87 -8.94 -12.19
N PRO A 785 -10.97 -9.72 -12.33
CA PRO A 785 -11.36 -10.68 -11.30
C PRO A 785 -10.37 -11.83 -11.13
N GLU A 786 -9.70 -12.24 -12.21
CA GLU A 786 -8.64 -13.24 -12.12
C GLU A 786 -7.37 -12.66 -11.50
N ILE A 787 -7.01 -11.43 -11.86
CA ILE A 787 -5.89 -10.68 -11.30
C ILE A 787 -6.05 -10.50 -9.80
N GLN A 788 -7.25 -10.19 -9.31
CA GLN A 788 -7.54 -10.11 -7.87
C GLN A 788 -7.24 -11.43 -7.15
N ARG A 789 -7.61 -12.57 -7.75
CA ARG A 789 -7.43 -13.90 -7.12
C ARG A 789 -5.99 -14.38 -7.16
N THR A 790 -5.23 -14.02 -8.18
CA THR A 790 -3.88 -14.54 -8.43
C THR A 790 -2.77 -13.57 -8.05
N GLY A 791 -3.01 -12.26 -8.13
CA GLY A 791 -2.09 -11.20 -7.82
C GLY A 791 -2.07 -10.80 -6.33
N ASP A 792 -1.14 -9.95 -5.92
CA ASP A 792 -1.10 -9.40 -4.56
C ASP A 792 -2.17 -8.31 -4.31
N ILE A 793 -2.21 -7.78 -3.08
CA ILE A 793 -3.23 -6.81 -2.65
C ILE A 793 -3.23 -5.51 -3.45
N PHE A 794 -2.08 -5.08 -3.97
CA PHE A 794 -1.95 -3.84 -4.73
C PHE A 794 -2.05 -4.06 -6.24
N PHE A 795 -1.91 -5.29 -6.71
CA PHE A 795 -1.80 -5.56 -8.13
C PHE A 795 -3.05 -5.17 -8.93
N PRO A 796 -4.31 -5.37 -8.47
CA PRO A 796 -5.48 -4.88 -9.20
C PRO A 796 -5.45 -3.38 -9.45
N LYS A 797 -5.03 -2.58 -8.46
CA LYS A 797 -4.88 -1.12 -8.61
C LYS A 797 -3.73 -0.77 -9.55
N SER A 798 -2.57 -1.40 -9.38
CA SER A 798 -1.38 -1.17 -10.22
C SER A 798 -1.64 -1.55 -11.68
N TRP A 799 -2.36 -2.65 -11.92
CA TRP A 799 -2.78 -3.09 -13.24
C TRP A 799 -3.71 -2.06 -13.91
N ALA A 800 -4.76 -1.62 -13.19
CA ALA A 800 -5.68 -0.60 -13.69
C ALA A 800 -4.95 0.73 -13.97
N GLY A 801 -4.02 1.14 -13.11
CA GLY A 801 -3.20 2.34 -13.28
C GLY A 801 -2.26 2.25 -14.50
N ALA A 802 -1.58 1.12 -14.68
CA ALA A 802 -0.72 0.88 -15.83
C ALA A 802 -1.50 0.82 -17.16
N LEU A 803 -2.74 0.33 -17.10
CA LEU A 803 -3.63 0.28 -18.25
C LEU A 803 -4.17 1.65 -18.62
N LEU A 804 -4.70 2.43 -17.65
CA LEU A 804 -5.54 3.60 -17.90
C LEU A 804 -4.82 4.94 -17.72
N GLY A 805 -3.70 4.96 -16.97
CA GLY A 805 -3.07 6.20 -16.52
C GLY A 805 -2.56 7.13 -17.63
N ASN A 806 -2.30 6.61 -18.82
CA ASN A 806 -1.83 7.36 -19.99
C ASN A 806 -2.91 7.57 -21.05
N HIS A 807 -4.14 7.13 -20.82
CA HIS A 807 -5.28 7.32 -21.73
C HIS A 807 -6.06 8.58 -21.40
N HIS A 808 -6.36 9.40 -22.43
CA HIS A 808 -7.12 10.65 -22.29
C HIS A 808 -8.18 10.81 -23.38
N SER A 809 -8.26 9.89 -24.36
CA SER A 809 -9.14 10.00 -25.51
C SER A 809 -10.58 9.64 -25.20
N GLU A 810 -11.49 10.20 -25.98
CA GLU A 810 -12.92 9.82 -25.98
C GLU A 810 -13.13 8.32 -26.26
N ALA A 811 -12.28 7.71 -27.11
CA ALA A 811 -12.34 6.29 -27.40
C ALA A 811 -12.04 5.44 -26.15
N ALA A 812 -11.01 5.80 -25.38
CA ALA A 812 -10.68 5.12 -24.13
C ALA A 812 -11.82 5.26 -23.10
N ARG A 813 -12.41 6.45 -22.98
CA ARG A 813 -13.58 6.70 -22.12
C ARG A 813 -14.76 5.78 -22.49
N GLN A 814 -15.09 5.72 -23.77
CA GLN A 814 -16.18 4.88 -24.27
C GLN A 814 -15.95 3.39 -24.00
N GLU A 815 -14.71 2.91 -24.08
CA GLU A 815 -14.39 1.51 -23.75
C GLU A 815 -14.61 1.20 -22.26
N VAL A 816 -14.21 2.10 -21.35
CA VAL A 816 -14.44 1.93 -19.90
C VAL A 816 -15.94 2.01 -19.57
N GLU A 817 -16.69 2.97 -20.16
CA GLU A 817 -18.14 3.09 -19.96
C GLU A 817 -18.88 1.86 -20.51
N ALA A 818 -18.50 1.40 -21.71
CA ALA A 818 -19.08 0.20 -22.33
C ALA A 818 -18.75 -1.08 -21.52
N PHE A 819 -17.57 -1.15 -20.90
CA PHE A 819 -17.24 -2.25 -19.98
C PHE A 819 -18.23 -2.30 -18.81
N PHE A 820 -18.45 -1.20 -18.08
CA PHE A 820 -19.40 -1.17 -16.96
C PHE A 820 -20.84 -1.41 -17.40
N ALA A 821 -21.23 -0.91 -18.57
CA ALA A 821 -22.58 -1.16 -19.12
C ALA A 821 -22.80 -2.66 -19.47
N ALA A 822 -21.76 -3.34 -19.92
CA ALA A 822 -21.81 -4.77 -20.23
C ALA A 822 -21.74 -5.68 -18.98
N HIS A 823 -21.22 -5.18 -17.87
CA HIS A 823 -21.02 -5.91 -16.62
C HIS A 823 -21.70 -5.21 -15.43
N PRO A 824 -23.04 -5.11 -15.39
CA PRO A 824 -23.76 -4.38 -14.32
C PRO A 824 -23.53 -5.00 -12.93
N ASP A 825 -23.25 -6.30 -12.87
CA ASP A 825 -22.99 -7.06 -11.63
C ASP A 825 -21.49 -7.16 -11.30
N PHE A 826 -20.63 -6.36 -11.93
CA PHE A 826 -19.19 -6.35 -11.64
C PHE A 826 -18.95 -5.97 -10.17
N PRO A 827 -18.04 -6.67 -9.44
CA PRO A 827 -17.81 -6.43 -8.03
C PRO A 827 -17.52 -4.96 -7.73
N VAL A 828 -18.31 -4.34 -6.84
CA VAL A 828 -18.29 -2.88 -6.60
C VAL A 828 -16.90 -2.42 -6.15
N VAL A 829 -16.27 -3.14 -5.22
CA VAL A 829 -14.97 -2.75 -4.65
C VAL A 829 -13.87 -2.83 -5.71
N LEU A 830 -13.88 -3.87 -6.54
CA LEU A 830 -12.94 -4.01 -7.66
C LEU A 830 -13.21 -2.95 -8.74
N GLY A 831 -14.49 -2.66 -9.03
CA GLY A 831 -14.89 -1.58 -9.92
C GLY A 831 -14.44 -0.19 -9.44
N ASN A 832 -14.38 0.02 -8.12
CA ASN A 832 -13.84 1.25 -7.56
C ASN A 832 -12.35 1.42 -7.87
N LYS A 833 -11.55 0.34 -7.89
CA LYS A 833 -10.12 0.41 -8.30
C LYS A 833 -9.98 0.90 -9.74
N ILE A 834 -10.87 0.45 -10.66
CA ILE A 834 -10.90 0.96 -12.03
C ILE A 834 -11.26 2.45 -12.06
N LYS A 835 -12.32 2.86 -11.36
CA LYS A 835 -12.80 4.26 -11.32
C LYS A 835 -11.76 5.21 -10.71
N GLN A 836 -11.00 4.75 -9.71
CA GLN A 836 -9.89 5.51 -9.11
C GLN A 836 -8.78 5.82 -10.13
N GLN A 837 -8.51 4.91 -11.06
CA GLN A 837 -7.46 5.06 -12.07
C GLN A 837 -7.97 5.72 -13.37
N ALA A 838 -9.26 5.61 -13.66
CA ALA A 838 -9.89 6.24 -14.83
C ALA A 838 -10.13 7.75 -14.67
N ASP A 839 -9.97 8.33 -13.47
CA ASP A 839 -10.20 9.75 -13.16
C ASP A 839 -9.27 10.71 -13.93
N PHE A 840 -8.14 10.21 -14.42
CA PHE A 840 -7.15 11.01 -15.16
C PHE A 840 -7.60 11.42 -16.57
N GLY A 841 -8.85 11.89 -16.74
CA GLY A 841 -9.37 12.46 -17.97
C GLY A 841 -10.33 11.54 -18.74
N ILE A 842 -10.51 10.28 -18.29
CA ILE A 842 -11.44 9.34 -18.93
C ILE A 842 -12.86 9.47 -18.35
N LEU A 843 -12.99 9.49 -17.01
CA LEU A 843 -14.28 9.66 -16.35
C LEU A 843 -14.25 10.98 -15.57
N PRO A 844 -14.99 12.02 -15.99
CA PRO A 844 -15.08 13.25 -15.23
C PRO A 844 -15.68 12.94 -13.85
N GLY A 845 -15.02 13.37 -12.80
CA GLY A 845 -15.58 13.34 -11.45
C GLY A 845 -16.89 14.13 -11.44
N LYS A 846 -18.02 13.47 -11.20
CA LYS A 846 -19.30 14.14 -10.98
C LYS A 846 -19.35 14.75 -9.60
#